data_46690e41f973bc7e196da64becc68c09
#
_entry.id   46690e41f973bc7e196da64becc68c09
#
_cell.length_a   1.000
_cell.length_b   1.000
_cell.length_c   1.000
_cell.angle_alpha   90.00
_cell.angle_beta   90.00
_cell.angle_gamma   90.00
#
_symmetry.space_group_name_H-M   'P 1'
#
loop_
_entity.id
_entity.type
_entity.pdbx_description
1 polymer ?
#
loop_
_entity_poly.entity_id
_entity_poly.type
_entity_poly.pdbx_seq_one_letter_code
_entity_poly.pdbx_strand_id
1 'polypeptide(L)'
;MLKNFSKSGWVLLSALVWCGLAPNVSSAEESDIDEMVVVGASDYYSIMPDEPSESAFGLNKSLVETPRSLTEVREDLVTKFALRSVDDLVRLTPGSFTSSFFGIKGAMDIRGEPADNYFRGFRRVANPGAFNTIVRGAEKLEVLRGPVSPLYGSGSVGGQLNYTPKSAKVDGDKYVDSITSGIDVTVGSYSKKIISGNIGIPFMIGDKDAGVHLFAEVEDSESFFHFYEPSSSLVQASFDIDLSEATQLEFGFQYQVSDSIQVPGWTRITQDLIDNGTYITGLPQVLNSANAIGNDTLLPQESALVASFAPGFLNNAFSRTGSFCGAADPGTGNAVFDGFELSCPGAFGNFLGDRTLNNPFELTNVGEAQIDHRTTFIDTVDYADTTAITAYFDVTHELDNGMVWKNEIFYDYLEHTKYQSWGFTAFYPGVDILELRSSLRFEISGDAMTSSNIIGINYRTEDLEMNHAWFDETFDFRDMTVGPTANDRISPAVFDPYAAGAELITDPNTGAVTAVDGTLLRNFNEVHYSTSDNIGIFYLSDISVGRLGILAGVRLDSFDVESEDGWITYLGQAQGNGVIQGSDTEFSYNMSLSYKGDGVVPYGTYSVSNSPSTNQVGGVVPATIADGEYIQESTLGEIGVKFDLFDGQFYSALAAFDQEKTYRDSQTNALVAVFGQGIEFEARALINDNLSLLATATHSDTSEVSNGALAVINGADFAAQNGLEPWEVYGGRIAGNRANFVGENVELDRGGLPDNIFSAYATWFTPTSNGDFTANFGFTWVDETYTDIFETILLPSYTIWNGSVSYSFGDFTALAQVNNILDEEYYTSADLFDSVVVKPSEGRTISLTLSYRN
;
A
#
# COMPACT_ATOMS: atom_id res chain seq x y z
N MET A 1 26.25 -11.36 4.20
CA MET A 1 26.35 -12.19 2.97
C MET A 1 25.49 -11.63 1.82
N LEU A 2 24.56 -10.75 2.06
CA LEU A 2 23.55 -10.24 1.09
C LEU A 2 23.93 -8.93 0.36
N LYS A 3 24.92 -8.18 0.82
CA LYS A 3 25.41 -6.97 0.10
C LYS A 3 25.99 -7.22 -1.30
N ASN A 4 26.05 -8.48 -1.75
CA ASN A 4 26.56 -8.84 -3.08
C ASN A 4 25.45 -9.19 -4.10
N PHE A 5 24.17 -9.14 -3.71
CA PHE A 5 23.09 -9.58 -4.60
C PHE A 5 22.65 -8.53 -5.62
N SER A 6 22.82 -7.22 -5.33
CA SER A 6 22.57 -6.18 -6.35
C SER A 6 23.51 -6.35 -7.56
N LYS A 7 24.73 -6.87 -7.31
CA LYS A 7 25.63 -7.26 -8.40
C LYS A 7 25.26 -8.60 -9.06
N SER A 8 24.49 -9.44 -8.40
CA SER A 8 24.04 -10.74 -8.93
C SER A 8 22.79 -10.61 -9.81
N GLY A 9 21.95 -9.61 -9.60
CA GLY A 9 20.82 -9.30 -10.48
C GLY A 9 21.25 -9.02 -11.92
N TRP A 10 22.36 -8.33 -12.09
CA TRP A 10 22.94 -8.08 -13.41
C TRP A 10 23.42 -9.36 -14.10
N VAL A 11 23.86 -10.34 -13.34
CA VAL A 11 24.30 -11.66 -13.87
C VAL A 11 23.11 -12.48 -14.33
N LEU A 12 21.98 -12.43 -13.62
CA LEU A 12 20.76 -13.14 -14.02
C LEU A 12 20.10 -12.47 -15.24
N LEU A 13 20.10 -11.15 -15.30
CA LEU A 13 19.62 -10.44 -16.49
C LEU A 13 20.52 -10.68 -17.69
N SER A 14 21.85 -10.74 -17.47
CA SER A 14 22.79 -11.09 -18.54
C SER A 14 22.63 -12.51 -19.05
N ALA A 15 22.16 -13.46 -18.22
CA ALA A 15 21.84 -14.82 -18.66
C ALA A 15 20.55 -14.86 -19.49
N LEU A 16 19.52 -14.07 -19.13
CA LEU A 16 18.30 -13.91 -19.93
C LEU A 16 18.58 -13.26 -21.30
N VAL A 17 19.41 -12.23 -21.33
CA VAL A 17 19.86 -11.55 -22.56
C VAL A 17 20.64 -12.53 -23.47
N TRP A 18 21.44 -13.44 -22.88
CA TRP A 18 22.21 -14.40 -23.66
C TRP A 18 21.35 -15.53 -24.25
N CYS A 19 20.27 -15.94 -23.56
CA CYS A 19 19.34 -16.92 -24.09
C CYS A 19 18.47 -16.36 -25.24
N GLY A 20 18.13 -15.07 -25.20
CA GLY A 20 17.37 -14.40 -26.27
C GLY A 20 18.17 -14.09 -27.54
N LEU A 21 19.50 -14.13 -27.48
CA LEU A 21 20.42 -13.86 -28.61
C LEU A 21 21.04 -15.12 -29.21
N ALA A 22 20.65 -16.34 -28.81
CA ALA A 22 21.11 -17.57 -29.41
C ALA A 22 20.62 -17.67 -30.85
N PRO A 23 21.47 -17.87 -31.84
CA PRO A 23 21.03 -17.96 -33.25
C PRO A 23 20.13 -19.19 -33.44
N ASN A 24 19.02 -18.96 -34.14
CA ASN A 24 18.11 -19.99 -34.60
C ASN A 24 18.85 -21.19 -35.23
N VAL A 25 18.73 -22.35 -34.62
CA VAL A 25 18.98 -23.60 -35.32
C VAL A 25 17.68 -23.99 -36.01
N SER A 26 17.54 -23.55 -37.24
CA SER A 26 16.45 -23.89 -38.11
C SER A 26 16.60 -25.34 -38.56
N SER A 27 15.60 -26.17 -38.34
CA SER A 27 15.31 -27.28 -39.25
C SER A 27 13.82 -27.45 -39.29
N ALA A 28 13.25 -27.02 -40.36
CA ALA A 28 12.33 -27.80 -41.10
C ALA A 28 11.29 -27.18 -41.89
N GLU A 29 10.69 -27.71 -42.58
CA GLU A 29 9.81 -27.77 -43.78
C GLU A 29 8.73 -26.71 -43.75
N GLU A 30 8.68 -25.99 -44.87
CA GLU A 30 7.58 -25.15 -45.33
C GLU A 30 6.27 -25.93 -45.37
N SER A 31 5.25 -25.42 -44.70
CA SER A 31 3.87 -25.57 -45.12
C SER A 31 3.23 -24.19 -45.13
N ASP A 32 2.90 -23.76 -46.37
CA ASP A 32 2.09 -22.60 -46.63
C ASP A 32 0.79 -22.62 -45.83
N ILE A 33 0.63 -21.68 -44.92
CA ILE A 33 -0.67 -21.10 -44.56
C ILE A 33 -0.42 -19.62 -44.31
N ASP A 34 -0.86 -18.80 -45.23
CA ASP A 34 -1.07 -17.37 -45.02
C ASP A 34 -2.17 -17.15 -43.98
N GLU A 35 -1.83 -17.11 -42.72
CA GLU A 35 -2.57 -16.34 -41.73
C GLU A 35 -1.74 -15.12 -41.37
N MET A 36 -2.11 -14.04 -41.97
CA MET A 36 -1.64 -12.72 -41.56
C MET A 36 -2.20 -12.47 -40.15
N VAL A 37 -1.44 -12.83 -39.12
CA VAL A 37 -1.73 -12.39 -37.76
C VAL A 37 -1.57 -10.87 -37.75
N VAL A 38 -2.67 -10.16 -37.78
CA VAL A 38 -2.71 -8.71 -37.59
C VAL A 38 -2.48 -8.46 -36.07
N VAL A 39 -1.22 -8.45 -35.64
CA VAL A 39 -0.80 -8.13 -34.27
C VAL A 39 -1.33 -6.76 -33.82
N GLY A 40 -1.58 -5.84 -34.75
CA GLY A 40 -2.07 -4.49 -34.47
C GLY A 40 -3.56 -4.36 -34.08
N ALA A 41 -4.40 -5.36 -34.34
CA ALA A 41 -5.81 -5.30 -33.96
C ALA A 41 -6.06 -5.74 -32.51
N SER A 42 -5.27 -6.67 -31.98
CA SER A 42 -5.41 -7.14 -30.61
C SER A 42 -5.05 -6.06 -29.58
N ASP A 43 -3.97 -5.29 -29.82
CA ASP A 43 -3.54 -4.21 -28.92
C ASP A 43 -4.54 -3.05 -28.86
N TYR A 44 -5.31 -2.81 -29.90
CA TYR A 44 -6.29 -1.77 -29.95
C TYR A 44 -7.51 -2.04 -29.06
N TYR A 45 -7.99 -3.28 -29.03
CA TYR A 45 -9.15 -3.68 -28.22
C TYR A 45 -8.82 -3.93 -26.75
N SER A 46 -7.57 -3.92 -26.39
CA SER A 46 -7.09 -4.23 -25.03
C SER A 46 -7.54 -3.28 -23.93
N ILE A 47 -8.08 -2.10 -24.24
CA ILE A 47 -8.67 -1.23 -23.20
C ILE A 47 -10.01 -1.77 -22.69
N MET A 48 -10.67 -2.65 -23.43
CA MET A 48 -11.97 -3.19 -23.06
C MET A 48 -11.80 -4.38 -22.10
N PRO A 49 -12.66 -4.50 -21.08
CA PRO A 49 -12.62 -5.61 -20.14
C PRO A 49 -13.39 -6.80 -20.70
N ASP A 50 -12.83 -7.46 -21.69
CA ASP A 50 -13.44 -8.56 -22.46
C ASP A 50 -13.17 -9.94 -21.86
N GLU A 51 -12.18 -10.08 -20.97
CA GLU A 51 -11.89 -11.32 -20.30
C GLU A 51 -12.70 -11.50 -19.01
N PRO A 52 -13.09 -12.75 -18.70
CA PRO A 52 -13.70 -13.05 -17.42
C PRO A 52 -12.72 -12.93 -16.25
N SER A 53 -13.22 -12.53 -15.09
CA SER A 53 -12.44 -12.41 -13.85
C SER A 53 -12.80 -13.52 -12.86
N GLU A 54 -11.79 -14.13 -12.27
CA GLU A 54 -11.93 -15.03 -11.13
C GLU A 54 -11.69 -14.32 -9.79
N SER A 55 -10.97 -13.19 -9.77
CA SER A 55 -10.51 -12.54 -8.54
C SER A 55 -11.62 -12.00 -7.64
N ALA A 56 -12.79 -11.69 -8.20
CA ALA A 56 -13.89 -11.19 -7.39
C ALA A 56 -14.55 -12.29 -6.53
N PHE A 57 -14.82 -13.45 -7.14
CA PHE A 57 -15.61 -14.50 -6.49
C PHE A 57 -15.12 -15.93 -6.77
N GLY A 58 -13.96 -16.12 -7.39
CA GLY A 58 -13.47 -17.43 -7.81
C GLY A 58 -14.29 -18.07 -8.93
N LEU A 59 -15.20 -17.33 -9.54
CA LEU A 59 -16.06 -17.77 -10.64
C LEU A 59 -15.63 -17.02 -11.88
N ASN A 60 -15.38 -17.75 -12.97
CA ASN A 60 -15.00 -17.18 -14.24
C ASN A 60 -16.16 -16.38 -14.85
N LYS A 61 -16.25 -15.09 -14.53
CA LYS A 61 -17.40 -14.25 -14.82
C LYS A 61 -16.97 -12.94 -15.48
N SER A 62 -17.67 -12.51 -16.52
CA SER A 62 -17.38 -11.21 -17.17
C SER A 62 -17.54 -10.04 -16.20
N LEU A 63 -16.78 -8.98 -16.40
CA LEU A 63 -16.85 -7.82 -15.53
C LEU A 63 -18.24 -7.18 -15.51
N VAL A 64 -18.95 -7.19 -16.66
CA VAL A 64 -20.30 -6.63 -16.74
C VAL A 64 -21.30 -7.44 -15.91
N GLU A 65 -21.12 -8.75 -15.79
CA GLU A 65 -22.00 -9.63 -15.01
C GLU A 65 -21.59 -9.77 -13.54
N THR A 66 -20.39 -9.32 -13.17
CA THR A 66 -19.89 -9.34 -11.79
C THR A 66 -20.57 -8.24 -10.96
N PRO A 67 -21.38 -8.60 -9.94
CA PRO A 67 -22.17 -7.63 -9.20
C PRO A 67 -21.35 -6.94 -8.08
N ARG A 68 -20.24 -6.35 -8.45
CA ARG A 68 -19.31 -5.61 -7.58
C ARG A 68 -18.51 -4.59 -8.41
N SER A 69 -18.05 -3.56 -7.75
CA SER A 69 -17.10 -2.62 -8.30
C SER A 69 -15.74 -3.30 -8.44
N LEU A 70 -15.33 -3.56 -9.67
CA LEU A 70 -14.09 -4.24 -10.04
C LEU A 70 -13.49 -3.55 -11.27
N THR A 71 -12.20 -3.24 -11.21
CA THR A 71 -11.43 -2.72 -12.34
C THR A 71 -10.31 -3.69 -12.69
N GLU A 72 -10.17 -4.03 -13.95
CA GLU A 72 -9.11 -4.87 -14.49
C GLU A 72 -8.10 -4.02 -15.26
N VAL A 73 -6.81 -4.24 -14.99
CA VAL A 73 -5.68 -3.61 -15.67
C VAL A 73 -4.74 -4.73 -16.15
N ARG A 74 -4.76 -5.00 -17.44
CA ARG A 74 -3.95 -6.03 -18.09
C ARG A 74 -2.56 -5.51 -18.47
N GLU A 75 -1.66 -6.42 -18.82
CA GLU A 75 -0.27 -6.12 -19.21
C GLU A 75 -0.17 -5.02 -20.30
N ASP A 76 -1.06 -5.07 -21.28
CA ASP A 76 -1.08 -4.11 -22.37
C ASP A 76 -1.48 -2.70 -21.90
N LEU A 77 -2.41 -2.56 -20.95
CA LEU A 77 -2.70 -1.28 -20.30
C LEU A 77 -1.52 -0.81 -19.45
N VAL A 78 -0.86 -1.73 -18.72
CA VAL A 78 0.38 -1.42 -18.00
C VAL A 78 1.43 -0.82 -18.95
N THR A 79 1.57 -1.39 -20.13
CA THR A 79 2.52 -0.93 -21.15
C THR A 79 2.07 0.38 -21.81
N LYS A 80 0.80 0.48 -22.25
CA LYS A 80 0.26 1.68 -22.94
C LYS A 80 0.31 2.93 -22.08
N PHE A 81 -0.10 2.80 -20.82
CA PHE A 81 -0.09 3.89 -19.85
C PHE A 81 1.25 4.03 -19.15
N ALA A 82 2.22 3.16 -19.48
CA ALA A 82 3.53 3.08 -18.85
C ALA A 82 3.48 3.09 -17.32
N LEU A 83 2.57 2.26 -16.77
CA LEU A 83 2.37 2.11 -15.33
C LEU A 83 3.59 1.42 -14.72
N ARG A 84 4.04 1.89 -13.57
CA ARG A 84 5.25 1.40 -12.91
C ARG A 84 5.06 1.02 -11.47
N SER A 85 4.05 1.59 -10.83
CA SER A 85 3.74 1.38 -9.42
C SER A 85 2.23 1.36 -9.21
N VAL A 86 1.83 1.03 -8.01
CA VAL A 86 0.40 1.05 -7.61
C VAL A 86 -0.20 2.47 -7.68
N ASP A 87 0.59 3.52 -7.43
CA ASP A 87 0.11 4.91 -7.55
C ASP A 87 -0.35 5.26 -8.97
N ASP A 88 0.28 4.64 -9.98
CA ASP A 88 -0.12 4.85 -11.37
C ASP A 88 -1.51 4.27 -11.69
N LEU A 89 -1.99 3.29 -10.90
CA LEU A 89 -3.30 2.66 -11.08
C LEU A 89 -4.45 3.61 -10.73
N VAL A 90 -4.23 4.62 -9.88
CA VAL A 90 -5.24 5.63 -9.52
C VAL A 90 -5.86 6.28 -10.75
N ARG A 91 -5.09 6.48 -11.81
CA ARG A 91 -5.56 7.04 -13.09
C ARG A 91 -6.63 6.20 -13.77
N LEU A 92 -6.65 4.89 -13.52
CA LEU A 92 -7.49 3.90 -14.21
C LEU A 92 -8.59 3.33 -13.30
N THR A 93 -8.48 3.54 -11.98
CA THR A 93 -9.31 2.87 -10.98
C THR A 93 -10.09 3.89 -10.18
N PRO A 94 -11.40 4.02 -10.37
CA PRO A 94 -12.22 4.90 -9.53
C PRO A 94 -12.24 4.40 -8.08
N GLY A 95 -12.47 5.31 -7.13
CA GLY A 95 -12.47 5.02 -5.71
C GLY A 95 -11.08 4.80 -5.10
N SER A 96 -10.02 4.92 -5.89
CA SER A 96 -8.65 4.78 -5.41
C SER A 96 -7.96 6.12 -5.29
N PHE A 97 -7.20 6.26 -4.23
CA PHE A 97 -6.24 7.34 -3.99
C PHE A 97 -5.07 6.74 -3.22
N THR A 98 -3.93 7.38 -3.23
CA THR A 98 -2.82 6.94 -2.40
C THR A 98 -1.94 8.10 -2.00
N SER A 99 -1.66 8.21 -0.72
CA SER A 99 -0.62 9.07 -0.18
C SER A 99 0.76 8.45 -0.33
N SER A 100 0.83 7.19 -0.79
CA SER A 100 2.08 6.41 -0.87
C SER A 100 2.79 6.37 0.46
N PHE A 101 2.18 5.89 1.48
CA PHE A 101 2.66 5.83 2.88
C PHE A 101 4.11 6.35 3.03
N PHE A 102 4.27 7.63 3.29
CA PHE A 102 5.56 8.33 3.28
C PHE A 102 6.40 8.07 2.00
N GLY A 103 5.76 8.00 0.84
CA GLY A 103 6.42 7.82 -0.45
C GLY A 103 6.72 6.39 -0.88
N ILE A 104 6.44 5.38 -0.07
CA ILE A 104 6.56 3.96 -0.44
C ILE A 104 5.28 3.48 -1.11
N LYS A 105 5.40 3.08 -2.37
CA LYS A 105 4.28 2.66 -3.22
C LYS A 105 3.99 1.17 -3.04
N GLY A 106 3.67 0.77 -1.80
CA GLY A 106 3.49 -0.62 -1.42
C GLY A 106 2.08 -1.16 -1.63
N ALA A 107 1.07 -0.36 -1.28
CA ALA A 107 -0.35 -0.69 -1.38
C ALA A 107 -1.15 0.52 -1.88
N MET A 108 -2.40 0.29 -2.26
CA MET A 108 -3.35 1.34 -2.64
C MET A 108 -4.27 1.66 -1.46
N ASP A 109 -4.76 2.90 -1.44
CA ASP A 109 -5.92 3.26 -0.64
C ASP A 109 -7.16 3.26 -1.52
N ILE A 110 -8.21 2.62 -1.06
CA ILE A 110 -9.47 2.47 -1.79
C ILE A 110 -10.59 2.93 -0.88
N ARG A 111 -11.39 3.90 -1.34
CA ARG A 111 -12.50 4.47 -0.57
C ARG A 111 -12.07 4.97 0.82
N GLY A 112 -10.87 5.56 0.90
CA GLY A 112 -10.31 6.09 2.14
C GLY A 112 -9.74 5.07 3.13
N GLU A 113 -9.61 3.80 2.74
CA GLU A 113 -9.02 2.74 3.57
C GLU A 113 -7.92 1.99 2.81
N PRO A 114 -6.84 1.55 3.48
CA PRO A 114 -5.84 0.71 2.86
C PRO A 114 -6.43 -0.59 2.32
N ALA A 115 -6.07 -0.94 1.08
CA ALA A 115 -6.41 -2.22 0.47
C ALA A 115 -5.32 -3.26 0.75
N ASP A 116 -5.72 -4.52 0.81
CA ASP A 116 -4.77 -5.62 0.90
C ASP A 116 -4.18 -5.97 -0.47
N ASN A 117 -2.89 -6.30 -0.50
CA ASN A 117 -2.26 -6.90 -1.67
C ASN A 117 -2.53 -8.40 -1.69
N TYR A 118 -2.97 -8.88 -2.85
CA TYR A 118 -3.21 -10.30 -3.11
C TYR A 118 -2.31 -10.79 -4.25
N PHE A 119 -1.95 -12.05 -4.18
CA PHE A 119 -1.24 -12.74 -5.25
C PHE A 119 -1.98 -14.04 -5.58
N ARG A 120 -2.51 -14.15 -6.80
CA ARG A 120 -3.35 -15.28 -7.23
C ARG A 120 -4.52 -15.60 -6.28
N GLY A 121 -5.14 -14.55 -5.68
CA GLY A 121 -6.25 -14.71 -4.75
C GLY A 121 -5.84 -15.10 -3.32
N PHE A 122 -4.57 -14.98 -2.96
CA PHE A 122 -4.07 -15.14 -1.59
C PHE A 122 -3.59 -13.81 -1.05
N ARG A 123 -4.01 -13.47 0.17
CA ARG A 123 -3.57 -12.25 0.84
C ARG A 123 -2.09 -12.36 1.21
N ARG A 124 -1.31 -11.39 0.78
CA ARG A 124 0.11 -11.26 1.07
C ARG A 124 0.37 -10.70 2.46
N VAL A 125 1.64 -10.69 2.87
CA VAL A 125 2.10 -9.87 3.99
C VAL A 125 1.71 -8.42 3.73
N ALA A 126 1.21 -7.74 4.75
CA ALA A 126 0.88 -6.30 4.65
C ALA A 126 2.14 -5.49 4.27
N ASN A 127 1.99 -4.60 3.31
CA ASN A 127 3.09 -3.77 2.80
C ASN A 127 2.67 -2.30 2.70
N PRO A 128 2.41 -1.62 3.81
CA PRO A 128 2.10 -0.19 3.74
C PRO A 128 3.32 0.66 3.38
N GLY A 129 4.52 0.26 3.80
CA GLY A 129 5.70 1.08 3.63
C GLY A 129 7.04 0.34 3.71
N ALA A 130 7.11 -0.93 3.29
CA ALA A 130 8.34 -1.71 3.29
C ALA A 130 9.04 -1.72 1.92
N PHE A 131 8.31 -1.85 0.82
CA PHE A 131 8.87 -1.85 -0.54
C PHE A 131 7.84 -1.46 -1.59
N ASN A 132 8.32 -0.97 -2.75
CA ASN A 132 7.45 -0.66 -3.89
C ASN A 132 6.95 -1.94 -4.57
N THR A 133 5.64 -2.01 -4.84
CA THR A 133 5.05 -3.12 -5.60
C THR A 133 5.30 -2.93 -7.10
N ILE A 134 6.04 -3.86 -7.71
CA ILE A 134 6.38 -3.84 -9.13
C ILE A 134 5.23 -4.44 -9.94
N VAL A 135 4.57 -3.62 -10.76
CA VAL A 135 3.37 -4.03 -11.51
C VAL A 135 3.67 -4.68 -12.87
N ARG A 136 4.88 -4.51 -13.43
CA ARG A 136 5.22 -4.98 -14.78
C ARG A 136 5.42 -6.49 -14.93
N GLY A 137 5.62 -7.20 -13.83
CA GLY A 137 5.65 -8.67 -13.81
C GLY A 137 4.24 -9.30 -13.82
N ALA A 138 3.18 -8.50 -13.73
CA ALA A 138 1.82 -8.98 -13.80
C ALA A 138 1.38 -9.21 -15.26
N GLU A 139 0.64 -10.27 -15.46
CA GLU A 139 -0.22 -10.46 -16.62
C GLU A 139 -1.48 -9.62 -16.47
N LYS A 140 -2.03 -9.63 -15.25
CA LYS A 140 -3.25 -8.93 -14.90
C LYS A 140 -3.20 -8.42 -13.45
N LEU A 141 -3.70 -7.20 -13.24
CA LEU A 141 -3.99 -6.61 -11.95
C LEU A 141 -5.49 -6.39 -11.85
N GLU A 142 -6.09 -6.76 -10.74
CA GLU A 142 -7.52 -6.60 -10.51
C GLU A 142 -7.74 -5.87 -9.19
N VAL A 143 -8.48 -4.77 -9.25
CA VAL A 143 -8.81 -3.95 -8.07
C VAL A 143 -10.28 -4.15 -7.74
N LEU A 144 -10.54 -4.94 -6.69
CA LEU A 144 -11.86 -5.14 -6.12
C LEU A 144 -12.05 -4.16 -4.96
N ARG A 145 -13.11 -3.37 -5.00
CA ARG A 145 -13.43 -2.36 -3.98
C ARG A 145 -14.38 -2.91 -2.93
N GLY A 146 -14.10 -2.58 -1.66
CA GLY A 146 -14.83 -3.09 -0.50
C GLY A 146 -14.46 -4.52 -0.10
N PRO A 147 -15.10 -5.11 0.92
CA PRO A 147 -14.73 -6.40 1.51
C PRO A 147 -14.60 -7.52 0.49
N VAL A 148 -13.61 -8.39 0.66
CA VAL A 148 -13.35 -9.51 -0.26
C VAL A 148 -14.45 -10.58 -0.20
N SER A 149 -14.48 -11.44 -1.22
CA SER A 149 -15.38 -12.58 -1.25
C SER A 149 -15.08 -13.57 -0.12
N PRO A 150 -16.09 -14.26 0.43
CA PRO A 150 -15.90 -15.37 1.38
C PRO A 150 -14.92 -16.45 0.94
N LEU A 151 -14.68 -16.62 -0.35
CA LEU A 151 -13.67 -17.52 -0.89
C LEU A 151 -12.25 -17.17 -0.45
N TYR A 152 -11.93 -15.86 -0.44
CA TYR A 152 -10.56 -15.38 -0.27
C TYR A 152 -10.17 -15.07 1.18
N GLY A 153 -11.03 -15.39 2.12
CA GLY A 153 -10.78 -15.22 3.54
C GLY A 153 -11.19 -13.86 4.08
N SER A 154 -10.60 -13.53 5.18
CA SER A 154 -10.76 -12.22 5.82
C SER A 154 -9.88 -11.18 5.10
N GLY A 155 -10.41 -9.97 4.88
CA GLY A 155 -9.67 -8.90 4.20
C GLY A 155 -10.15 -7.51 4.61
N SER A 156 -9.39 -6.50 4.20
CA SER A 156 -9.68 -5.10 4.49
C SER A 156 -10.98 -4.61 3.83
N VAL A 157 -11.63 -3.64 4.45
CA VAL A 157 -12.81 -2.94 3.89
C VAL A 157 -12.44 -2.13 2.64
N GLY A 158 -11.22 -1.64 2.52
CA GLY A 158 -10.74 -0.96 1.30
C GLY A 158 -10.80 -1.88 0.08
N GLY A 159 -10.58 -3.19 0.27
CA GLY A 159 -10.64 -4.19 -0.80
C GLY A 159 -9.30 -4.84 -1.09
N GLN A 160 -9.13 -5.27 -2.33
CA GLN A 160 -7.93 -5.98 -2.73
C GLN A 160 -7.34 -5.44 -4.05
N LEU A 161 -6.01 -5.44 -4.12
CA LEU A 161 -5.24 -5.40 -5.35
C LEU A 161 -4.70 -6.81 -5.61
N ASN A 162 -5.30 -7.55 -6.53
CA ASN A 162 -4.88 -8.90 -6.87
C ASN A 162 -3.89 -8.89 -8.03
N TYR A 163 -2.74 -9.48 -7.82
CA TYR A 163 -1.66 -9.63 -8.78
C TYR A 163 -1.66 -11.06 -9.35
N THR A 164 -1.85 -11.20 -10.66
CA THR A 164 -1.68 -12.45 -11.38
C THR A 164 -0.35 -12.42 -12.13
N PRO A 165 0.62 -13.30 -11.81
CA PRO A 165 1.91 -13.31 -12.50
C PRO A 165 1.77 -13.78 -13.94
N LYS A 166 2.69 -13.33 -14.81
CA LYS A 166 2.77 -13.82 -16.19
C LYS A 166 3.01 -15.33 -16.24
N SER A 167 2.34 -15.99 -17.16
CA SER A 167 2.41 -17.41 -17.41
C SER A 167 2.91 -17.71 -18.83
N ALA A 168 3.28 -18.95 -19.10
CA ALA A 168 3.55 -19.43 -20.45
C ALA A 168 2.27 -19.80 -21.22
N LYS A 169 1.12 -19.68 -20.58
CA LYS A 169 -0.21 -19.78 -21.18
C LYS A 169 -0.68 -18.40 -21.63
N VAL A 170 -1.42 -18.37 -22.72
CA VAL A 170 -2.15 -17.21 -23.25
C VAL A 170 -3.62 -17.58 -23.34
N ASP A 171 -4.51 -16.62 -23.19
CA ASP A 171 -5.97 -16.82 -23.21
C ASP A 171 -6.44 -17.93 -22.24
N GLY A 172 -5.81 -17.99 -21.05
CA GLY A 172 -6.18 -18.90 -19.96
C GLY A 172 -5.61 -20.31 -20.04
N ASP A 173 -5.76 -21.04 -21.17
CA ASP A 173 -5.42 -22.47 -21.26
C ASP A 173 -4.45 -22.83 -22.40
N LYS A 174 -4.18 -21.93 -23.31
CA LYS A 174 -3.37 -22.22 -24.49
C LYS A 174 -1.91 -21.82 -24.24
N TYR A 175 -1.00 -22.77 -24.34
CA TYR A 175 0.43 -22.49 -24.31
C TYR A 175 0.87 -21.65 -25.50
N VAL A 176 1.90 -20.83 -25.33
CA VAL A 176 2.56 -20.15 -26.42
C VAL A 176 3.09 -21.16 -27.44
N ASP A 177 2.90 -20.92 -28.73
CA ASP A 177 3.28 -21.87 -29.80
C ASP A 177 4.80 -21.97 -30.01
N SER A 178 5.54 -20.94 -29.60
CA SER A 178 6.99 -20.85 -29.72
C SER A 178 7.59 -20.09 -28.56
N ILE A 179 8.89 -20.09 -28.43
CA ILE A 179 9.60 -19.27 -27.44
C ILE A 179 9.29 -17.80 -27.73
N THR A 180 8.72 -17.13 -26.75
CA THR A 180 8.53 -15.68 -26.74
C THR A 180 9.56 -15.03 -25.83
N SER A 181 10.06 -13.86 -26.19
CA SER A 181 11.00 -13.14 -25.32
C SER A 181 10.89 -11.63 -25.49
N GLY A 182 11.18 -10.92 -24.42
CA GLY A 182 11.19 -9.47 -24.44
C GLY A 182 12.26 -8.89 -23.53
N ILE A 183 12.77 -7.73 -23.91
CA ILE A 183 13.65 -6.92 -23.08
C ILE A 183 13.26 -5.46 -23.21
N ASP A 184 13.23 -4.76 -22.07
CA ASP A 184 12.97 -3.34 -22.01
C ASP A 184 14.15 -2.63 -21.33
N VAL A 185 14.56 -1.52 -21.89
CA VAL A 185 15.55 -0.61 -21.29
C VAL A 185 14.91 0.76 -21.16
N THR A 186 14.77 1.24 -19.94
CA THR A 186 14.21 2.56 -19.64
C THR A 186 15.29 3.46 -19.06
N VAL A 187 15.38 4.67 -19.61
CA VAL A 187 16.18 5.77 -19.07
C VAL A 187 15.30 7.02 -18.93
N GLY A 188 15.59 7.87 -17.96
CA GLY A 188 14.74 9.05 -17.74
C GLY A 188 15.36 10.11 -16.86
N SER A 189 14.52 11.08 -16.48
CA SER A 189 14.86 12.14 -15.54
C SER A 189 15.42 11.55 -14.26
N TYR A 190 16.28 12.32 -13.58
CA TYR A 190 16.89 11.91 -12.31
C TYR A 190 17.63 10.57 -12.42
N SER A 191 18.47 10.46 -13.44
CA SER A 191 19.29 9.25 -13.70
C SER A 191 18.50 7.94 -13.69
N LYS A 192 17.20 7.98 -14.00
CA LYS A 192 16.36 6.77 -13.99
C LYS A 192 16.91 5.72 -14.92
N LYS A 193 17.06 4.49 -14.41
CA LYS A 193 17.60 3.33 -15.14
C LYS A 193 16.84 2.09 -14.70
N ILE A 194 16.08 1.51 -15.62
CA ILE A 194 15.41 0.23 -15.38
C ILE A 194 15.69 -0.67 -16.57
N ILE A 195 16.00 -1.92 -16.27
CA ILE A 195 16.09 -2.98 -17.26
C ILE A 195 15.16 -4.10 -16.82
N SER A 196 14.26 -4.52 -17.70
CA SER A 196 13.44 -5.70 -17.49
C SER A 196 13.50 -6.65 -18.67
N GLY A 197 13.22 -7.91 -18.43
CA GLY A 197 13.16 -8.93 -19.47
C GLY A 197 12.21 -10.05 -19.08
N ASN A 198 11.64 -10.69 -20.11
CA ASN A 198 10.81 -11.86 -19.93
C ASN A 198 11.09 -12.90 -21.01
N ILE A 199 10.77 -14.15 -20.72
CA ILE A 199 10.83 -15.25 -21.66
C ILE A 199 9.78 -16.29 -21.31
N GLY A 200 8.95 -16.64 -22.31
CA GLY A 200 8.00 -17.74 -22.26
C GLY A 200 8.52 -18.92 -23.12
N ILE A 201 8.61 -20.10 -22.54
CA ILE A 201 9.17 -21.28 -23.20
C ILE A 201 8.15 -22.40 -23.11
N PRO A 202 7.48 -22.78 -24.21
CA PRO A 202 6.69 -24.00 -24.27
C PRO A 202 7.61 -25.22 -24.40
N PHE A 203 7.28 -26.30 -23.72
CA PHE A 203 8.01 -27.56 -23.83
C PHE A 203 7.09 -28.74 -23.56
N MET A 204 7.57 -29.95 -23.74
CA MET A 204 6.80 -31.18 -23.48
C MET A 204 7.48 -32.03 -22.39
N ILE A 205 6.68 -32.59 -21.50
CA ILE A 205 7.10 -33.64 -20.56
C ILE A 205 6.48 -34.96 -21.01
N GLY A 206 7.25 -35.76 -21.76
CA GLY A 206 6.72 -36.94 -22.41
C GLY A 206 5.81 -36.56 -23.60
N ASP A 207 4.51 -36.78 -23.47
CA ASP A 207 3.47 -36.40 -24.43
C ASP A 207 2.55 -35.27 -23.91
N LYS A 208 2.94 -34.64 -22.85
CA LYS A 208 2.17 -33.60 -22.16
C LYS A 208 2.76 -32.20 -22.41
N ASP A 209 1.85 -31.24 -22.63
CA ASP A 209 2.22 -29.86 -22.82
C ASP A 209 2.62 -29.24 -21.47
N ALA A 210 3.63 -28.40 -21.53
CA ALA A 210 4.14 -27.67 -20.40
C ALA A 210 4.74 -26.33 -20.84
N GLY A 211 4.87 -25.40 -19.92
CA GLY A 211 5.51 -24.12 -20.18
C GLY A 211 6.16 -23.54 -18.94
N VAL A 212 7.10 -22.65 -19.17
CA VAL A 212 7.70 -21.80 -18.14
C VAL A 212 7.75 -20.36 -18.64
N HIS A 213 7.37 -19.45 -17.76
CA HIS A 213 7.60 -18.02 -17.97
C HIS A 213 8.54 -17.48 -16.90
N LEU A 214 9.55 -16.74 -17.35
CA LEU A 214 10.48 -16.05 -16.46
C LEU A 214 10.35 -14.54 -16.71
N PHE A 215 10.33 -13.77 -15.65
CA PHE A 215 10.41 -12.31 -15.67
C PHE A 215 11.48 -11.84 -14.70
N ALA A 216 12.26 -10.84 -15.09
CA ALA A 216 13.21 -10.17 -14.21
C ALA A 216 13.24 -8.67 -14.48
N GLU A 217 13.44 -7.88 -13.43
CA GLU A 217 13.58 -6.43 -13.49
C GLU A 217 14.62 -5.94 -12.49
N VAL A 218 15.40 -4.96 -12.89
CA VAL A 218 16.36 -4.26 -12.03
C VAL A 218 16.20 -2.77 -12.23
N GLU A 219 16.05 -2.05 -11.14
CA GLU A 219 16.10 -0.58 -11.07
C GLU A 219 17.31 -0.12 -10.26
N ASP A 220 18.00 0.92 -10.76
CA ASP A 220 19.09 1.63 -10.08
C ASP A 220 18.97 3.09 -10.52
N SER A 221 18.24 3.89 -9.77
CA SER A 221 17.79 5.24 -10.14
C SER A 221 18.19 6.25 -9.06
N GLU A 222 18.21 7.53 -9.42
CA GLU A 222 18.10 8.65 -8.50
C GLU A 222 16.63 9.11 -8.47
N SER A 223 16.27 9.96 -7.52
CA SER A 223 14.94 10.52 -7.36
C SER A 223 14.90 12.03 -7.63
N PHE A 224 13.71 12.55 -7.81
CA PHE A 224 13.44 13.98 -7.70
C PHE A 224 13.95 14.54 -6.36
N PHE A 225 13.69 13.83 -5.27
CA PHE A 225 14.09 14.23 -3.92
C PHE A 225 15.59 14.01 -3.70
N HIS A 226 16.23 14.98 -3.06
CA HIS A 226 17.64 14.88 -2.68
C HIS A 226 17.86 13.71 -1.73
N PHE A 227 18.99 13.01 -1.89
CA PHE A 227 19.43 11.88 -1.06
C PHE A 227 18.58 10.60 -1.17
N TYR A 228 17.63 10.53 -2.10
CA TYR A 228 16.87 9.32 -2.36
C TYR A 228 17.33 8.64 -3.65
N GLU A 229 17.86 7.44 -3.51
CA GLU A 229 18.41 6.62 -4.60
C GLU A 229 17.73 5.24 -4.59
N PRO A 230 16.48 5.12 -5.08
CA PRO A 230 15.75 3.85 -5.05
C PRO A 230 16.44 2.79 -5.87
N SER A 231 16.57 1.60 -5.29
CA SER A 231 17.04 0.41 -5.99
C SER A 231 16.11 -0.78 -5.75
N SER A 232 15.92 -1.60 -6.78
CA SER A 232 15.14 -2.83 -6.65
C SER A 232 15.57 -3.90 -7.65
N SER A 233 15.37 -5.15 -7.30
CA SER A 233 15.53 -6.29 -8.18
C SER A 233 14.40 -7.28 -7.96
N LEU A 234 13.75 -7.71 -9.04
CA LEU A 234 12.69 -8.71 -9.02
C LEU A 234 13.02 -9.85 -9.96
N VAL A 235 12.82 -11.07 -9.50
CA VAL A 235 12.84 -12.28 -10.35
C VAL A 235 11.57 -13.06 -10.07
N GLN A 236 10.88 -13.46 -11.14
CA GLN A 236 9.64 -14.23 -11.09
C GLN A 236 9.73 -15.40 -12.04
N ALA A 237 9.21 -16.55 -11.63
CA ALA A 237 9.07 -17.74 -12.47
C ALA A 237 7.71 -18.37 -12.25
N SER A 238 7.06 -18.75 -13.36
CA SER A 238 5.79 -19.50 -13.38
C SER A 238 5.93 -20.73 -14.23
N PHE A 239 5.46 -21.85 -13.75
CA PHE A 239 5.49 -23.16 -14.43
C PHE A 239 4.09 -23.70 -14.53
N ASP A 240 3.71 -24.13 -15.72
CA ASP A 240 2.42 -24.73 -16.05
C ASP A 240 2.67 -26.10 -16.69
N ILE A 241 1.98 -27.14 -16.22
CA ILE A 241 2.15 -28.51 -16.70
C ILE A 241 0.82 -29.22 -16.76
N ASP A 242 0.43 -29.71 -17.93
CA ASP A 242 -0.72 -30.57 -18.11
C ASP A 242 -0.32 -32.02 -17.84
N LEU A 243 -0.49 -32.52 -16.60
CA LEU A 243 -0.17 -33.87 -16.21
C LEU A 243 -1.06 -34.91 -16.90
N SER A 244 -2.32 -34.53 -17.17
CA SER A 244 -3.29 -35.31 -17.94
C SER A 244 -4.34 -34.38 -18.55
N GLU A 245 -5.26 -34.89 -19.34
CA GLU A 245 -6.42 -34.13 -19.84
C GLU A 245 -7.27 -33.57 -18.68
N ALA A 246 -7.22 -34.21 -17.50
CA ALA A 246 -8.01 -33.85 -16.33
C ALA A 246 -7.19 -33.23 -15.22
N THR A 247 -5.85 -33.13 -15.32
CA THR A 247 -5.01 -32.68 -14.20
C THR A 247 -3.98 -31.68 -14.66
N GLN A 248 -4.03 -30.47 -14.09
CA GLN A 248 -3.10 -29.40 -14.31
C GLN A 248 -2.30 -29.13 -13.04
N LEU A 249 -1.04 -28.75 -13.19
CA LEU A 249 -0.12 -28.35 -12.15
C LEU A 249 0.42 -26.97 -12.49
N GLU A 250 0.26 -26.01 -11.57
CA GLU A 250 0.81 -24.68 -11.67
C GLU A 250 1.65 -24.39 -10.43
N PHE A 251 2.87 -23.90 -10.58
CA PHE A 251 3.70 -23.48 -9.46
C PHE A 251 4.68 -22.40 -9.88
N GLY A 252 5.11 -21.63 -8.92
CA GLY A 252 6.06 -20.58 -9.21
C GLY A 252 6.51 -19.83 -7.98
N PHE A 253 7.32 -18.80 -8.22
CA PHE A 253 7.82 -17.94 -7.17
C PHE A 253 8.12 -16.53 -7.68
N GLN A 254 8.13 -15.61 -6.75
CA GLN A 254 8.61 -14.24 -6.91
C GLN A 254 9.63 -13.95 -5.80
N TYR A 255 10.77 -13.35 -6.15
CA TYR A 255 11.79 -12.90 -5.23
C TYR A 255 12.13 -11.46 -5.53
N GLN A 256 11.96 -10.58 -4.54
CA GLN A 256 12.25 -9.15 -4.65
C GLN A 256 13.20 -8.71 -3.55
N VAL A 257 14.19 -7.90 -3.93
CA VAL A 257 15.05 -7.16 -3.01
C VAL A 257 14.96 -5.70 -3.37
N SER A 258 14.86 -4.83 -2.39
CA SER A 258 14.79 -3.38 -2.62
C SER A 258 15.43 -2.59 -1.48
N ASP A 259 15.92 -1.40 -1.82
CA ASP A 259 16.22 -0.32 -0.88
C ASP A 259 15.35 0.88 -1.30
N SER A 260 14.36 1.19 -0.48
CA SER A 260 13.37 2.24 -0.74
C SER A 260 13.04 2.97 0.56
N ILE A 261 13.76 4.06 0.81
CA ILE A 261 13.55 4.88 2.01
C ILE A 261 12.25 5.68 1.94
N GLN A 262 11.70 6.04 3.08
CA GLN A 262 10.53 6.91 3.16
C GLN A 262 10.89 8.36 2.84
N VAL A 263 9.95 9.07 2.24
CA VAL A 263 10.04 10.50 1.90
C VAL A 263 8.97 11.25 2.69
N PRO A 264 9.26 11.71 3.89
CA PRO A 264 8.23 12.29 4.77
C PRO A 264 7.71 13.66 4.29
N GLY A 265 8.53 14.43 3.59
CA GLY A 265 8.09 15.73 3.06
C GLY A 265 8.55 16.93 3.88
N TRP A 266 7.75 17.99 3.91
CA TRP A 266 8.01 19.24 4.61
C TRP A 266 7.29 19.31 5.95
N THR A 267 7.93 19.96 6.90
CA THR A 267 7.42 20.19 8.25
C THR A 267 7.12 21.66 8.49
N ARG A 268 6.62 21.97 9.68
CA ARG A 268 6.26 23.33 10.07
C ARG A 268 5.25 23.93 9.09
N ILE A 269 4.21 23.14 8.79
CA ILE A 269 3.23 23.48 7.77
C ILE A 269 2.42 24.70 8.20
N THR A 270 2.38 25.70 7.33
CA THR A 270 1.48 26.86 7.42
C THR A 270 0.78 27.04 6.08
N GLN A 271 -0.33 27.76 6.04
CA GLN A 271 -0.97 28.07 4.77
C GLN A 271 -0.02 28.90 3.86
N ASP A 272 0.82 29.75 4.45
CA ASP A 272 1.80 30.53 3.68
C ASP A 272 2.91 29.66 3.06
N LEU A 273 3.26 28.56 3.73
CA LEU A 273 4.16 27.57 3.15
C LEU A 273 3.54 26.92 1.90
N ILE A 274 2.26 26.55 1.96
CA ILE A 274 1.55 25.94 0.84
C ILE A 274 1.34 26.95 -0.29
N ASP A 275 0.87 28.15 0.03
CA ASP A 275 0.47 29.14 -0.98
C ASP A 275 1.68 29.87 -1.63
N ASN A 276 2.75 30.07 -0.87
CA ASN A 276 3.86 30.92 -1.28
C ASN A 276 5.25 30.25 -1.15
N GLY A 277 5.34 29.04 -0.60
CA GLY A 277 6.61 28.35 -0.34
C GLY A 277 7.43 28.96 0.81
N THR A 278 6.80 29.75 1.69
CA THR A 278 7.48 30.43 2.80
C THR A 278 7.62 29.50 4.00
N TYR A 279 8.83 29.05 4.24
CA TYR A 279 9.18 28.16 5.35
C TYR A 279 9.67 28.93 6.56
N ILE A 280 9.20 28.58 7.76
CA ILE A 280 9.65 29.16 9.03
C ILE A 280 10.97 28.51 9.45
N THR A 281 12.03 29.30 9.49
CA THR A 281 13.37 28.90 9.96
C THR A 281 13.53 29.13 11.46
N GLY A 282 14.53 28.51 12.06
CA GLY A 282 14.88 28.69 13.48
C GLY A 282 15.15 27.34 14.16
N LEU A 283 15.69 27.40 15.36
CA LEU A 283 16.04 26.24 16.16
C LEU A 283 15.26 26.21 17.47
N PRO A 284 14.87 25.04 18.00
CA PRO A 284 14.25 24.93 19.33
C PRO A 284 15.14 25.46 20.43
N GLN A 285 14.56 26.12 21.41
CA GLN A 285 15.32 26.75 22.52
C GLN A 285 16.14 25.77 23.35
N VAL A 286 15.62 24.60 23.57
CA VAL A 286 16.25 23.56 24.42
C VAL A 286 17.28 22.71 23.70
N LEU A 287 17.41 22.87 22.40
CA LEU A 287 18.46 22.24 21.64
C LEU A 287 19.78 22.93 21.89
N ASN A 288 20.71 22.24 22.47
CA ASN A 288 22.10 22.65 22.52
C ASN A 288 22.98 21.64 21.78
N SER A 289 24.21 22.02 21.47
CA SER A 289 25.16 21.21 20.71
C SER A 289 25.57 19.90 21.40
N ALA A 290 25.16 19.68 22.63
CA ALA A 290 25.35 18.43 23.37
C ALA A 290 24.15 17.48 23.26
N ASN A 291 23.03 18.00 22.76
CA ASN A 291 21.82 17.25 22.50
C ASN A 291 21.79 16.88 21.03
N ALA A 292 22.26 15.73 20.73
CA ALA A 292 21.89 15.16 19.44
C ALA A 292 20.37 15.02 19.40
N ILE A 293 19.70 15.65 18.45
CA ILE A 293 18.35 15.26 18.05
C ILE A 293 18.39 13.77 17.71
N GLY A 294 17.37 13.04 18.10
CA GLY A 294 17.38 11.60 17.96
C GLY A 294 18.05 10.90 19.15
N ASN A 295 18.29 11.60 20.20
CA ASN A 295 18.51 11.00 21.49
C ASN A 295 17.20 11.09 22.26
N ASP A 296 16.44 10.01 22.30
CA ASP A 296 15.18 9.91 23.03
C ASP A 296 15.25 10.33 24.50
N THR A 297 16.40 10.57 24.99
CA THR A 297 16.61 11.01 26.35
C THR A 297 16.64 12.52 26.37
N LEU A 298 15.64 13.12 27.00
CA LEU A 298 15.73 14.51 27.39
C LEU A 298 17.01 14.71 28.19
N LEU A 299 17.79 15.71 27.85
CA LEU A 299 18.94 16.09 28.70
C LEU A 299 18.45 16.52 30.08
N PRO A 300 19.31 16.47 31.09
CA PRO A 300 18.95 16.91 32.45
C PRO A 300 18.33 18.31 32.50
N GLN A 301 18.78 19.23 31.63
CA GLN A 301 18.22 20.58 31.55
C GLN A 301 16.82 20.59 30.94
N GLU A 302 16.62 19.82 29.90
CA GLU A 302 15.33 19.64 29.23
C GLU A 302 14.36 18.94 30.14
N SER A 303 14.81 17.87 30.80
CA SER A 303 14.05 17.15 31.80
C SER A 303 13.60 18.05 32.95
N ALA A 304 14.48 18.92 33.43
CA ALA A 304 14.16 19.87 34.47
C ALA A 304 13.16 20.93 34.00
N LEU A 305 13.29 21.37 32.74
CA LEU A 305 12.37 22.34 32.13
C LEU A 305 10.99 21.72 31.94
N VAL A 306 10.91 20.56 31.32
CA VAL A 306 9.64 19.84 31.10
C VAL A 306 8.99 19.49 32.43
N ALA A 307 9.75 19.02 33.43
CA ALA A 307 9.24 18.75 34.77
C ALA A 307 8.68 19.98 35.48
N SER A 308 9.13 21.18 35.11
CA SER A 308 8.57 22.42 35.66
C SER A 308 7.19 22.74 35.09
N PHE A 309 6.92 22.30 33.87
CA PHE A 309 5.62 22.46 33.21
C PHE A 309 4.65 21.33 33.56
N ALA A 310 5.14 20.07 33.63
CA ALA A 310 4.33 18.89 33.88
C ALA A 310 5.00 17.91 34.86
N PRO A 311 4.79 18.08 36.17
CA PRO A 311 5.30 17.14 37.15
C PRO A 311 4.79 15.70 36.88
N GLY A 312 5.69 14.77 36.67
CA GLY A 312 5.38 13.38 36.35
C GLY A 312 5.44 13.03 34.85
N PHE A 313 5.59 14.01 34.01
CA PHE A 313 5.74 13.86 32.56
C PHE A 313 6.96 13.01 32.19
N LEU A 314 8.03 13.09 32.94
CA LEU A 314 9.26 12.33 32.69
C LEU A 314 9.17 10.84 32.95
N ASN A 315 8.06 10.33 33.45
CA ASN A 315 7.88 8.90 33.69
C ASN A 315 7.46 8.13 32.43
N ASN A 316 7.10 8.83 31.38
CA ASN A 316 6.77 8.24 30.10
C ASN A 316 7.86 8.64 29.12
N ALA A 317 8.37 7.68 28.38
CA ALA A 317 9.34 7.88 27.33
C ALA A 317 9.01 9.10 26.49
N PHE A 318 9.78 10.15 26.61
CA PHE A 318 9.42 11.33 25.92
C PHE A 318 10.45 11.76 25.00
N SER A 319 10.07 11.61 23.81
CA SER A 319 10.59 12.40 22.74
C SER A 319 10.21 13.89 22.93
N ARG A 320 10.94 14.78 22.35
CA ARG A 320 10.57 16.19 22.28
C ARG A 320 9.27 16.42 21.54
N THR A 321 8.84 15.41 20.79
CA THR A 321 7.57 15.34 20.08
C THR A 321 6.44 14.89 20.97
N GLY A 322 6.71 14.49 22.19
CA GLY A 322 5.72 13.95 23.09
C GLY A 322 4.64 14.92 23.53
N SER A 323 3.54 14.37 24.02
CA SER A 323 2.48 15.17 24.55
C SER A 323 2.91 15.87 25.85
N PHE A 324 2.44 17.09 26.05
CA PHE A 324 2.74 17.89 27.25
C PHE A 324 2.14 17.34 28.54
N CYS A 325 1.16 16.49 28.43
CA CYS A 325 0.37 15.99 29.52
C CYS A 325 0.41 14.49 29.67
N GLY A 326 1.41 13.84 29.15
CA GLY A 326 1.62 12.38 29.23
C GLY A 326 1.89 11.84 30.62
N ALA A 327 1.57 12.58 31.66
CA ALA A 327 1.61 12.11 33.03
C ALA A 327 0.23 11.68 33.50
N ALA A 328 0.22 10.68 34.37
CA ALA A 328 -1.00 10.32 35.07
C ALA A 328 -1.67 11.56 35.63
N ASP A 329 -2.92 11.81 35.29
CA ASP A 329 -3.73 12.79 35.98
C ASP A 329 -3.65 12.51 37.49
N PRO A 330 -3.13 13.45 38.29
CA PRO A 330 -3.03 13.23 39.74
C PRO A 330 -4.40 13.03 40.38
N GLY A 331 -5.50 13.35 39.71
CA GLY A 331 -6.86 13.18 40.19
C GLY A 331 -7.48 11.83 39.80
N THR A 332 -7.15 11.26 38.67
CA THR A 332 -7.75 10.01 38.18
C THR A 332 -6.80 8.83 38.16
N GLY A 333 -5.49 9.07 38.21
CA GLY A 333 -4.47 8.01 38.22
C GLY A 333 -4.27 7.33 36.85
N ASN A 334 -4.99 7.77 35.81
CA ASN A 334 -4.84 7.27 34.46
C ASN A 334 -3.67 7.98 33.77
N ALA A 335 -2.85 7.21 33.07
CA ALA A 335 -1.89 7.79 32.14
C ALA A 335 -2.72 8.42 31.02
N VAL A 336 -2.76 9.73 31.00
CA VAL A 336 -3.48 10.47 29.99
C VAL A 336 -2.47 10.87 28.93
N PHE A 337 -2.65 10.35 27.76
CA PHE A 337 -2.03 10.86 26.55
C PHE A 337 -2.78 12.15 26.17
N ASP A 338 -2.78 13.11 27.09
CA ASP A 338 -3.40 14.40 26.88
C ASP A 338 -2.42 15.28 26.09
N GLY A 339 -2.42 15.07 24.79
CA GLY A 339 -2.03 16.17 23.96
C GLY A 339 -2.96 17.29 24.31
N PHE A 340 -2.54 18.42 24.65
CA PHE A 340 -3.31 19.63 24.66
C PHE A 340 -4.72 19.65 25.24
N GLU A 341 -5.01 19.03 26.33
CA GLU A 341 -6.08 19.57 27.12
C GLU A 341 -5.62 20.94 27.64
N LEU A 342 -6.33 21.97 27.26
CA LEU A 342 -6.30 23.27 27.96
C LEU A 342 -6.55 23.12 29.45
N SER A 343 -7.02 21.97 29.87
CA SER A 343 -7.22 21.50 31.24
C SER A 343 -6.02 20.74 31.82
N CYS A 344 -4.89 20.63 31.13
CA CYS A 344 -3.65 20.14 31.76
C CYS A 344 -3.30 21.05 32.94
N PRO A 345 -3.59 20.64 34.17
CA PRO A 345 -3.35 21.54 35.28
C PRO A 345 -1.84 21.66 35.46
N GLY A 346 -1.34 22.81 35.27
CA GLY A 346 -0.02 23.17 35.73
C GLY A 346 1.07 23.33 34.67
N ALA A 347 1.10 22.56 33.61
CA ALA A 347 2.17 22.66 32.63
C ALA A 347 1.86 23.67 31.51
N PHE A 348 0.87 23.32 30.75
CA PHE A 348 0.52 24.09 29.56
C PHE A 348 -0.34 25.30 29.88
N GLY A 349 -1.22 25.18 30.87
CA GLY A 349 -1.98 26.32 31.36
C GLY A 349 -1.09 27.43 31.96
N ASN A 350 0.02 27.08 32.62
CA ASN A 350 1.00 28.05 33.11
C ASN A 350 1.78 28.66 31.94
N PHE A 351 2.13 27.88 30.92
CA PHE A 351 2.81 28.38 29.73
C PHE A 351 1.93 29.35 28.93
N LEU A 352 0.67 29.00 28.69
CA LEU A 352 -0.26 29.89 28.00
C LEU A 352 -0.62 31.13 28.82
N GLY A 353 -0.61 31.02 30.16
CA GLY A 353 -0.88 32.13 31.08
C GLY A 353 0.31 33.04 31.34
N ASP A 354 1.53 32.54 31.30
CA ASP A 354 2.78 33.28 31.53
C ASP A 354 3.81 33.01 30.44
N ARG A 355 3.73 33.78 29.38
CA ARG A 355 4.68 33.75 28.24
C ARG A 355 6.12 34.15 28.60
N THR A 356 6.38 34.51 29.87
CA THR A 356 7.75 34.79 30.36
C THR A 356 8.50 33.50 30.70
N LEU A 357 7.80 32.35 30.78
CA LEU A 357 8.45 31.05 30.97
C LEU A 357 9.15 30.61 29.67
N ASN A 358 10.29 29.97 29.81
CA ASN A 358 10.97 29.37 28.68
C ASN A 358 10.11 28.25 28.12
N ASN A 359 9.67 28.42 26.89
CA ASN A 359 8.88 27.44 26.18
C ASN A 359 9.81 26.49 25.42
N PRO A 360 9.85 25.19 25.73
CA PRO A 360 10.74 24.25 25.05
C PRO A 360 10.40 24.04 23.57
N PHE A 361 9.20 24.42 23.14
CA PHE A 361 8.69 24.26 21.79
C PHE A 361 8.81 25.55 20.95
N GLU A 362 9.22 26.66 21.56
CA GLU A 362 9.44 27.91 20.83
C GLU A 362 10.75 27.85 20.05
N LEU A 363 10.71 28.31 18.80
CA LEU A 363 11.90 28.46 17.98
C LEU A 363 12.66 29.75 18.36
N THR A 364 13.97 29.68 18.32
CA THR A 364 14.87 30.83 18.44
C THR A 364 15.46 31.19 17.09
N ASN A 365 15.86 32.45 16.94
CA ASN A 365 16.42 32.98 15.68
C ASN A 365 15.46 32.77 14.50
N VAL A 366 14.19 32.96 14.75
CA VAL A 366 13.10 32.77 13.76
C VAL A 366 13.33 33.71 12.57
N GLY A 367 13.13 33.15 11.38
CA GLY A 367 13.16 33.84 10.11
C GLY A 367 12.29 33.09 9.09
N GLU A 368 12.34 33.55 7.85
CA GLU A 368 11.64 32.96 6.74
C GLU A 368 12.62 32.64 5.61
N ALA A 369 12.37 31.59 4.87
CA ALA A 369 13.12 31.22 3.67
C ALA A 369 12.22 30.53 2.65
N GLN A 370 12.56 30.61 1.38
CA GLN A 370 11.99 29.76 0.34
C GLN A 370 12.65 28.39 0.43
N ILE A 371 11.82 27.33 0.43
CA ILE A 371 12.30 25.95 0.46
C ILE A 371 12.33 25.36 -0.95
N ASP A 372 13.35 24.56 -1.26
CA ASP A 372 13.43 23.83 -2.51
C ASP A 372 12.48 22.61 -2.45
N HIS A 373 11.60 22.44 -3.43
CA HIS A 373 10.68 21.33 -3.56
C HIS A 373 11.35 19.95 -3.53
N ARG A 374 12.63 19.86 -3.86
CA ARG A 374 13.42 18.64 -3.80
C ARG A 374 13.91 18.29 -2.40
N THR A 375 13.77 19.21 -1.44
CA THR A 375 14.19 19.02 -0.05
C THR A 375 13.11 18.26 0.72
N THR A 376 13.52 17.24 1.45
CA THR A 376 12.67 16.48 2.38
C THR A 376 13.50 16.03 3.59
N PHE A 377 12.88 15.38 4.57
CA PHE A 377 13.57 14.83 5.75
C PHE A 377 14.38 13.56 5.43
N ILE A 378 15.22 13.59 4.43
CA ILE A 378 16.08 12.48 4.03
C ILE A 378 17.54 12.83 4.27
N ASP A 379 18.33 11.86 4.67
CA ASP A 379 19.78 11.97 4.81
C ASP A 379 20.50 10.83 4.07
N THR A 380 21.74 11.03 3.73
CA THR A 380 22.61 10.03 3.08
C THR A 380 22.90 8.79 3.94
N VAL A 381 22.51 8.80 5.20
CA VAL A 381 22.64 7.66 6.11
C VAL A 381 21.38 6.80 6.19
N ASP A 382 20.28 7.26 5.62
CA ASP A 382 19.01 6.54 5.61
C ASP A 382 19.09 5.32 4.69
N TYR A 383 18.46 4.22 5.09
CA TYR A 383 18.33 3.01 4.28
C TYR A 383 17.07 2.23 4.64
N ALA A 384 16.59 1.40 3.72
CA ALA A 384 15.43 0.56 3.92
C ALA A 384 15.54 -0.75 3.14
N ASP A 385 16.38 -1.64 3.64
CA ASP A 385 16.64 -2.93 3.00
C ASP A 385 15.45 -3.87 3.19
N THR A 386 14.92 -4.42 2.10
CA THR A 386 13.80 -5.35 2.12
C THR A 386 14.08 -6.57 1.26
N THR A 387 13.68 -7.75 1.75
CA THR A 387 13.58 -8.99 1.00
C THR A 387 12.16 -9.51 1.08
N ALA A 388 11.52 -9.74 -0.06
CA ALA A 388 10.19 -10.36 -0.15
C ALA A 388 10.24 -11.60 -1.03
N ILE A 389 9.58 -12.67 -0.58
CA ILE A 389 9.50 -13.95 -1.30
C ILE A 389 8.03 -14.37 -1.34
N THR A 390 7.53 -14.69 -2.52
CA THR A 390 6.20 -15.28 -2.70
C THR A 390 6.37 -16.58 -3.46
N ALA A 391 5.69 -17.66 -3.05
CA ALA A 391 5.69 -18.92 -3.76
C ALA A 391 4.30 -19.55 -3.74
N TYR A 392 3.99 -20.31 -4.78
CA TYR A 392 2.71 -21.01 -4.89
C TYR A 392 2.86 -22.37 -5.57
N PHE A 393 1.91 -23.26 -5.28
CA PHE A 393 1.82 -24.59 -5.87
C PHE A 393 0.35 -25.03 -5.89
N ASP A 394 -0.20 -25.17 -7.11
CA ASP A 394 -1.61 -25.45 -7.35
C ASP A 394 -1.76 -26.76 -8.14
N VAL A 395 -2.72 -27.58 -7.73
CA VAL A 395 -3.14 -28.76 -8.46
C VAL A 395 -4.64 -28.63 -8.74
N THR A 396 -5.00 -28.60 -10.01
CA THR A 396 -6.38 -28.62 -10.48
C THR A 396 -6.69 -29.97 -11.11
N HIS A 397 -7.76 -30.62 -10.67
CA HIS A 397 -8.18 -31.94 -11.19
C HIS A 397 -9.68 -31.95 -11.49
N GLU A 398 -10.02 -32.23 -12.75
CA GLU A 398 -11.39 -32.49 -13.20
C GLU A 398 -11.76 -33.94 -12.93
N LEU A 399 -12.81 -34.16 -12.16
CA LEU A 399 -13.34 -35.46 -11.83
C LEU A 399 -14.23 -36.01 -13.00
N ASP A 400 -14.42 -37.28 -13.08
CA ASP A 400 -15.23 -37.98 -14.14
C ASP A 400 -16.66 -37.42 -14.28
N ASN A 401 -17.17 -36.75 -13.26
CA ASN A 401 -18.51 -36.16 -13.23
C ASN A 401 -18.53 -34.66 -13.59
N GLY A 402 -17.40 -34.11 -14.04
CA GLY A 402 -17.25 -32.68 -14.39
C GLY A 402 -17.06 -31.70 -13.21
N MET A 403 -16.90 -32.24 -11.99
CA MET A 403 -16.52 -31.39 -10.84
C MET A 403 -15.03 -31.09 -10.89
N VAL A 404 -14.63 -29.88 -10.55
CA VAL A 404 -13.22 -29.44 -10.51
C VAL A 404 -12.77 -29.37 -9.07
N TRP A 405 -11.76 -30.15 -8.72
CA TRP A 405 -11.10 -30.10 -7.41
C TRP A 405 -9.78 -29.38 -7.53
N LYS A 406 -9.65 -28.26 -6.80
CA LYS A 406 -8.44 -27.44 -6.77
C LYS A 406 -7.81 -27.47 -5.36
N ASN A 407 -6.49 -27.69 -5.32
CA ASN A 407 -5.69 -27.63 -4.11
C ASN A 407 -4.56 -26.66 -4.33
N GLU A 408 -4.42 -25.72 -3.43
CA GLU A 408 -3.54 -24.58 -3.55
C GLU A 408 -2.69 -24.44 -2.28
N ILE A 409 -1.40 -24.17 -2.47
CA ILE A 409 -0.44 -23.88 -1.41
C ILE A 409 0.17 -22.51 -1.72
N PHE A 410 0.12 -21.62 -0.78
CA PHE A 410 0.68 -20.29 -0.89
C PHE A 410 1.64 -20.00 0.27
N TYR A 411 2.78 -19.43 -0.04
CA TYR A 411 3.77 -18.96 0.93
C TYR A 411 4.20 -17.55 0.60
N ASP A 412 4.22 -16.67 1.60
CA ASP A 412 4.73 -15.30 1.47
C ASP A 412 5.63 -14.97 2.66
N TYR A 413 6.73 -14.26 2.40
CA TYR A 413 7.76 -13.92 3.38
C TYR A 413 8.20 -12.49 3.18
N LEU A 414 8.44 -11.78 4.30
CA LEU A 414 8.99 -10.44 4.34
C LEU A 414 10.08 -10.35 5.41
N GLU A 415 11.26 -9.87 5.02
CA GLU A 415 12.31 -9.37 5.91
C GLU A 415 12.53 -7.89 5.59
N HIS A 416 12.56 -7.04 6.62
CA HIS A 416 12.70 -5.61 6.42
C HIS A 416 13.52 -4.97 7.53
N THR A 417 14.48 -4.13 7.14
CA THR A 417 15.27 -3.31 8.05
C THR A 417 15.28 -1.88 7.57
N LYS A 418 14.77 -0.97 8.39
CA LYS A 418 14.67 0.44 8.04
C LYS A 418 15.30 1.30 9.11
N TYR A 419 16.20 2.18 8.70
CA TYR A 419 16.73 3.26 9.50
C TYR A 419 16.42 4.59 8.80
N GLN A 420 15.72 5.45 9.52
CA GLN A 420 15.38 6.78 9.04
C GLN A 420 15.91 7.81 10.04
N SER A 421 16.79 8.68 9.60
CA SER A 421 17.46 9.67 10.44
C SER A 421 16.51 10.64 11.13
N TRP A 422 15.28 10.76 10.62
CA TRP A 422 14.26 11.63 11.19
C TRP A 422 13.52 11.05 12.40
N GLY A 423 13.73 9.78 12.75
CA GLY A 423 13.24 9.27 14.00
C GLY A 423 12.54 7.93 13.98
N PHE A 424 12.26 7.36 12.81
CA PHE A 424 11.58 6.07 12.71
C PHE A 424 12.50 4.97 12.22
N THR A 425 12.58 3.89 12.97
CA THR A 425 13.31 2.68 12.59
C THR A 425 12.40 1.47 12.71
N ALA A 426 12.60 0.49 11.83
CA ALA A 426 11.85 -0.76 11.86
C ALA A 426 12.77 -1.94 11.58
N PHE A 427 12.50 -3.07 12.24
CA PHE A 427 13.18 -4.31 11.98
C PHE A 427 12.17 -5.46 12.05
N TYR A 428 11.95 -6.11 10.92
CA TYR A 428 11.15 -7.32 10.80
C TYR A 428 12.10 -8.43 10.36
N PRO A 429 12.59 -9.28 11.29
CA PRO A 429 13.56 -10.34 10.97
C PRO A 429 12.97 -11.48 10.17
N GLY A 430 11.64 -11.58 10.15
CA GLY A 430 10.88 -12.53 9.35
C GLY A 430 9.39 -12.38 9.65
N VAL A 431 8.59 -12.25 8.59
CA VAL A 431 7.14 -12.36 8.62
C VAL A 431 6.80 -13.48 7.65
N ASP A 432 6.27 -14.57 8.15
CA ASP A 432 5.97 -15.77 7.38
C ASP A 432 4.46 -15.99 7.30
N ILE A 433 3.97 -16.28 6.09
CA ILE A 433 2.60 -16.68 5.83
C ILE A 433 2.59 -18.00 5.07
N LEU A 434 1.85 -18.97 5.55
CA LEU A 434 1.53 -20.19 4.83
C LEU A 434 0.01 -20.35 4.76
N GLU A 435 -0.55 -20.48 3.55
CA GLU A 435 -1.97 -20.78 3.36
C GLU A 435 -2.15 -22.01 2.49
N LEU A 436 -3.04 -22.88 2.93
CA LEU A 436 -3.49 -24.07 2.22
C LEU A 436 -4.98 -23.92 1.92
N ARG A 437 -5.40 -24.12 0.68
CA ARG A 437 -6.80 -24.07 0.28
C ARG A 437 -7.15 -25.29 -0.53
N SER A 438 -8.29 -25.93 -0.21
CA SER A 438 -8.86 -27.01 -1.00
C SER A 438 -10.32 -26.68 -1.31
N SER A 439 -10.66 -26.66 -2.58
CA SER A 439 -12.00 -26.31 -3.04
C SER A 439 -12.52 -27.26 -4.10
N LEU A 440 -13.83 -27.40 -4.14
CA LEU A 440 -14.55 -28.17 -5.13
C LEU A 440 -15.55 -27.27 -5.85
N ARG A 441 -15.37 -27.12 -7.16
CA ARG A 441 -16.30 -26.39 -8.04
C ARG A 441 -17.21 -27.38 -8.73
N PHE A 442 -18.50 -27.07 -8.79
CA PHE A 442 -19.48 -27.89 -9.49
C PHE A 442 -20.65 -27.05 -10.00
N GLU A 443 -21.29 -27.55 -11.04
CA GLU A 443 -22.46 -26.93 -11.64
C GLU A 443 -23.72 -27.77 -11.40
N ILE A 444 -24.84 -27.09 -11.20
CA ILE A 444 -26.17 -27.71 -11.16
C ILE A 444 -27.00 -27.03 -12.25
N SER A 445 -27.42 -27.80 -13.24
CA SER A 445 -28.23 -27.33 -14.35
C SER A 445 -29.60 -27.99 -14.37
N GLY A 446 -30.65 -27.19 -14.47
CA GLY A 446 -32.04 -27.58 -14.59
C GLY A 446 -32.77 -26.71 -15.61
N ASP A 447 -33.99 -27.06 -15.98
CA ASP A 447 -34.78 -26.37 -17.02
C ASP A 447 -35.03 -24.87 -16.72
N ALA A 448 -35.08 -24.50 -15.46
CA ALA A 448 -35.43 -23.14 -15.03
C ALA A 448 -34.27 -22.41 -14.33
N MET A 449 -33.21 -23.10 -13.95
CA MET A 449 -32.15 -22.55 -13.11
C MET A 449 -30.82 -23.23 -13.42
N THR A 450 -29.76 -22.44 -13.44
CA THR A 450 -28.39 -22.95 -13.42
C THR A 450 -27.66 -22.34 -12.22
N SER A 451 -26.75 -23.09 -11.61
CA SER A 451 -25.89 -22.54 -10.58
C SER A 451 -24.47 -23.08 -10.70
N SER A 452 -23.50 -22.18 -10.53
CA SER A 452 -22.09 -22.51 -10.37
C SER A 452 -21.75 -22.39 -8.89
N ASN A 453 -21.13 -23.41 -8.32
CA ASN A 453 -20.96 -23.53 -6.89
C ASN A 453 -19.51 -23.83 -6.54
N ILE A 454 -19.02 -23.24 -5.44
CA ILE A 454 -17.72 -23.53 -4.86
C ILE A 454 -17.91 -23.83 -3.38
N ILE A 455 -17.36 -24.93 -2.92
CA ILE A 455 -17.26 -25.25 -1.49
C ILE A 455 -15.81 -25.57 -1.18
N GLY A 456 -15.33 -25.13 -0.03
CA GLY A 456 -13.94 -25.41 0.33
C GLY A 456 -13.62 -25.11 1.78
N ILE A 457 -12.36 -25.41 2.08
CA ILE A 457 -11.72 -25.17 3.35
C ILE A 457 -10.36 -24.54 3.10
N ASN A 458 -9.94 -23.63 3.97
CA ASN A 458 -8.56 -23.16 4.02
C ASN A 458 -8.01 -23.26 5.43
N TYR A 459 -6.70 -23.34 5.51
CA TYR A 459 -5.90 -23.12 6.70
C TYR A 459 -4.83 -22.09 6.39
N ARG A 460 -4.75 -21.06 7.21
CA ARG A 460 -3.73 -20.01 7.12
C ARG A 460 -3.03 -19.87 8.45
N THR A 461 -1.70 -19.79 8.43
CA THR A 461 -0.89 -19.47 9.59
C THR A 461 0.00 -18.28 9.26
N GLU A 462 0.14 -17.39 10.21
CA GLU A 462 1.01 -16.23 10.16
C GLU A 462 1.92 -16.23 11.39
N ASP A 463 3.22 -16.02 11.17
CA ASP A 463 4.22 -15.91 12.24
C ASP A 463 5.05 -14.66 11.96
N LEU A 464 5.11 -13.77 12.93
CA LEU A 464 5.81 -12.51 12.74
C LEU A 464 6.51 -12.01 14.01
N GLU A 465 7.62 -11.34 13.76
CA GLU A 465 8.29 -10.49 14.72
C GLU A 465 8.34 -9.06 14.16
N MET A 466 7.81 -8.10 14.93
CA MET A 466 7.85 -6.69 14.61
C MET A 466 8.60 -5.92 15.70
N ASN A 467 9.61 -5.17 15.26
CA ASN A 467 10.36 -4.29 16.15
C ASN A 467 10.36 -2.88 15.57
N HIS A 468 9.75 -1.95 16.30
CA HIS A 468 9.75 -0.53 15.96
C HIS A 468 10.50 0.30 17.01
N ALA A 469 11.16 1.33 16.56
CA ALA A 469 11.66 2.39 17.42
C ALA A 469 11.20 3.74 16.89
N TRP A 470 10.41 4.41 17.73
CA TRP A 470 9.99 5.77 17.56
C TRP A 470 10.90 6.64 18.39
N PHE A 471 11.92 7.18 17.77
CA PHE A 471 12.81 8.13 18.41
C PHE A 471 12.22 9.53 18.35
N ASP A 472 12.92 10.52 18.88
CA ASP A 472 12.57 11.90 18.66
C ASP A 472 12.46 12.19 17.17
N GLU A 473 11.24 12.17 16.67
CA GLU A 473 10.99 12.57 15.30
C GLU A 473 11.43 14.02 15.13
N THR A 474 12.34 14.23 14.20
CA THR A 474 12.95 15.54 13.99
C THR A 474 12.08 16.50 13.17
N PHE A 475 10.82 16.13 12.94
CA PHE A 475 9.91 16.90 12.10
C PHE A 475 9.84 18.38 12.46
N ASP A 476 9.72 18.72 13.72
CA ASP A 476 9.59 20.12 14.15
C ASP A 476 10.90 20.75 14.59
N PHE A 477 11.89 19.95 14.96
CA PHE A 477 13.16 20.45 15.49
C PHE A 477 14.12 20.89 14.41
N ARG A 478 14.12 20.20 13.28
CA ARG A 478 15.07 20.43 12.20
C ARG A 478 14.64 21.59 11.34
N ASP A 479 15.55 22.53 11.17
CA ASP A 479 15.45 23.55 10.13
C ASP A 479 15.86 22.93 8.78
N MET A 480 14.90 22.67 7.91
CA MET A 480 15.14 22.00 6.63
C MET A 480 15.95 22.83 5.64
N THR A 481 16.09 24.14 5.87
CA THR A 481 16.86 25.02 4.99
C THR A 481 18.37 24.90 5.21
N VAL A 482 18.78 24.26 6.30
CA VAL A 482 20.21 24.15 6.69
C VAL A 482 20.82 22.81 6.28
N GLY A 483 20.01 21.88 5.80
CA GLY A 483 20.44 20.52 5.48
C GLY A 483 20.72 19.65 6.73
N PRO A 484 20.79 18.33 6.58
CA PRO A 484 21.00 17.43 7.71
C PRO A 484 22.40 17.58 8.28
N THR A 485 22.48 17.75 9.59
CA THR A 485 23.74 17.74 10.35
C THR A 485 23.76 16.51 11.26
N ALA A 486 24.93 16.16 11.78
CA ALA A 486 25.06 15.05 12.72
C ALA A 486 24.24 15.24 14.01
N ASN A 487 23.83 16.48 14.30
CA ASN A 487 23.02 16.81 15.48
C ASN A 487 21.51 16.77 15.20
N ASP A 488 21.12 16.66 13.92
CA ASP A 488 19.72 16.69 13.49
C ASP A 488 19.18 15.29 13.18
N ARG A 489 19.88 14.26 13.60
CA ARG A 489 19.54 12.87 13.28
C ARG A 489 19.89 11.94 14.43
N ILE A 490 19.19 10.81 14.47
CA ILE A 490 19.58 9.66 15.30
C ILE A 490 20.94 9.16 14.82
N SER A 491 21.81 8.78 15.73
CA SER A 491 23.07 8.16 15.33
C SER A 491 22.83 6.73 14.83
N PRO A 492 23.24 6.35 13.63
CA PRO A 492 23.15 4.96 13.14
C PRO A 492 23.87 3.95 14.06
N ALA A 493 24.86 4.43 14.83
CA ALA A 493 25.60 3.58 15.78
C ALA A 493 24.76 3.16 16.99
N VAL A 494 23.62 3.82 17.23
CA VAL A 494 22.69 3.47 18.32
C VAL A 494 21.74 2.37 17.89
N PHE A 495 21.51 2.24 16.58
CA PHE A 495 20.58 1.28 15.99
C PHE A 495 21.37 0.23 15.17
N ASP A 496 21.51 -0.97 15.71
CA ASP A 496 22.00 -2.14 14.98
C ASP A 496 21.03 -3.32 15.19
N PRO A 497 20.10 -3.54 14.26
CA PRO A 497 19.10 -4.61 14.37
C PRO A 497 19.74 -6.00 14.37
N TYR A 498 20.96 -6.14 13.85
CA TYR A 498 21.66 -7.41 13.76
C TYR A 498 22.67 -7.63 14.88
N ALA A 499 22.80 -6.69 15.83
CA ALA A 499 23.63 -6.88 17.00
C ALA A 499 23.10 -8.03 17.84
N ALA A 500 23.78 -9.17 17.79
CA ALA A 500 23.34 -10.38 18.47
C ALA A 500 23.24 -10.19 19.99
N GLY A 501 22.09 -10.48 20.55
CA GLY A 501 21.91 -10.65 21.98
C GLY A 501 21.87 -9.38 22.84
N ALA A 502 21.75 -8.21 22.24
CA ALA A 502 21.61 -6.97 23.00
C ALA A 502 20.19 -6.82 23.54
N GLU A 503 19.95 -7.28 24.74
CA GLU A 503 18.79 -6.86 25.53
C GLU A 503 19.08 -5.58 26.28
N LEU A 504 18.22 -4.60 26.16
CA LEU A 504 18.23 -3.41 27.02
C LEU A 504 17.53 -3.75 28.35
N ILE A 505 18.28 -3.71 29.43
CA ILE A 505 17.67 -3.67 30.75
C ILE A 505 17.83 -2.26 31.29
N THR A 506 16.71 -1.63 31.57
CA THR A 506 16.73 -0.38 32.31
C THR A 506 16.45 -0.63 33.77
N ASP A 507 17.31 -0.11 34.64
CA ASP A 507 17.09 -0.13 36.07
C ASP A 507 15.90 0.78 36.42
N PRO A 508 14.78 0.22 36.92
CA PRO A 508 13.57 0.99 37.18
C PRO A 508 13.75 2.05 38.28
N ASN A 509 14.83 2.01 39.04
CA ASN A 509 15.10 2.95 40.13
C ASN A 509 16.02 4.10 39.73
N THR A 510 16.90 3.85 38.78
CA THR A 510 17.94 4.82 38.39
C THR A 510 17.75 5.34 36.94
N GLY A 511 16.90 4.70 36.15
CA GLY A 511 16.77 4.99 34.71
C GLY A 511 18.05 4.66 33.92
N ALA A 512 19.01 3.95 34.53
CA ALA A 512 20.21 3.58 33.82
C ALA A 512 19.93 2.43 32.85
N VAL A 513 20.23 2.63 31.58
CA VAL A 513 20.13 1.62 30.53
C VAL A 513 21.42 0.84 30.45
N THR A 514 21.36 -0.48 30.61
CA THR A 514 22.53 -1.37 30.54
C THR A 514 22.25 -2.50 29.55
N ALA A 515 23.21 -2.78 28.65
CA ALA A 515 23.17 -3.98 27.84
C ALA A 515 23.49 -5.22 28.73
N VAL A 516 22.72 -6.27 28.57
CA VAL A 516 22.89 -7.51 29.32
C VAL A 516 24.21 -8.20 29.03
N ASP A 517 24.70 -8.10 27.84
CA ASP A 517 25.92 -8.77 27.37
C ASP A 517 27.08 -7.84 27.03
N GLY A 518 26.90 -6.54 27.23
CA GLY A 518 27.89 -5.50 26.89
C GLY A 518 28.01 -5.18 25.40
N THR A 519 27.11 -5.68 24.57
CA THR A 519 27.03 -5.35 23.14
C THR A 519 26.17 -4.12 22.88
N LEU A 520 26.09 -3.69 21.63
CA LEU A 520 25.32 -2.52 21.21
C LEU A 520 23.84 -2.66 21.55
N LEU A 521 23.30 -1.59 22.07
CA LEU A 521 21.93 -1.49 22.54
C LEU A 521 20.98 -1.40 21.34
N ARG A 522 20.04 -2.34 21.24
CA ARG A 522 18.88 -2.19 20.35
C ARG A 522 17.85 -1.37 21.08
N ASN A 523 17.48 -0.26 20.50
CA ASN A 523 16.47 0.63 21.05
C ASN A 523 15.17 0.46 20.31
N PHE A 524 14.45 -0.64 20.54
CA PHE A 524 13.08 -0.76 20.11
C PHE A 524 12.15 -0.41 21.28
N ASN A 525 11.14 0.41 21.01
CA ASN A 525 10.12 0.75 21.99
C ASN A 525 8.79 0.06 21.71
N GLU A 526 8.70 -0.68 20.64
CA GLU A 526 7.59 -1.57 20.33
C GLU A 526 8.14 -2.88 19.77
N VAL A 527 7.92 -3.98 20.48
CA VAL A 527 8.35 -5.32 20.06
C VAL A 527 7.17 -6.27 20.20
N HIS A 528 6.70 -6.80 19.09
CA HIS A 528 5.60 -7.75 19.07
C HIS A 528 6.03 -9.06 18.44
N TYR A 529 5.72 -10.16 19.13
CA TYR A 529 5.73 -11.51 18.56
C TYR A 529 4.28 -11.93 18.41
N SER A 530 3.84 -12.30 17.21
CA SER A 530 2.46 -12.68 16.97
C SER A 530 2.39 -13.91 16.09
N THR A 531 1.62 -14.91 16.52
CA THR A 531 1.19 -16.02 15.68
C THR A 531 -0.32 -15.99 15.53
N SER A 532 -0.81 -16.29 14.35
CA SER A 532 -2.24 -16.36 14.08
C SER A 532 -2.53 -17.56 13.20
N ASP A 533 -3.42 -18.42 13.68
CA ASP A 533 -3.94 -19.55 12.92
C ASP A 533 -5.41 -19.30 12.56
N ASN A 534 -5.77 -19.52 11.31
CA ASN A 534 -7.15 -19.41 10.82
C ASN A 534 -7.56 -20.67 10.06
N ILE A 535 -8.67 -21.26 10.46
CA ILE A 535 -9.35 -22.31 9.69
C ILE A 535 -10.68 -21.76 9.20
N GLY A 536 -10.86 -21.68 7.88
CA GLY A 536 -12.07 -21.20 7.25
C GLY A 536 -12.79 -22.28 6.43
N ILE A 537 -14.11 -22.35 6.57
CA ILE A 537 -14.97 -23.16 5.71
C ILE A 537 -15.89 -22.22 4.95
N PHE A 538 -15.96 -22.36 3.64
CA PHE A 538 -16.74 -21.45 2.80
C PHE A 538 -17.60 -22.19 1.78
N TYR A 539 -18.69 -21.53 1.39
CA TYR A 539 -19.56 -21.94 0.28
C TYR A 539 -19.99 -20.70 -0.49
N LEU A 540 -19.90 -20.78 -1.81
CA LEU A 540 -20.32 -19.74 -2.74
C LEU A 540 -21.21 -20.36 -3.81
N SER A 541 -22.28 -19.67 -4.21
CA SER A 541 -23.19 -20.08 -5.27
C SER A 541 -23.58 -18.88 -6.14
N ASP A 542 -23.36 -18.99 -7.45
CA ASP A 542 -23.89 -18.07 -8.47
C ASP A 542 -25.06 -18.74 -9.19
N ILE A 543 -26.25 -18.25 -8.94
CA ILE A 543 -27.51 -18.82 -9.40
C ILE A 543 -28.09 -17.92 -10.48
N SER A 544 -28.42 -18.50 -11.63
CA SER A 544 -29.13 -17.82 -12.72
C SER A 544 -30.53 -18.42 -12.91
N VAL A 545 -31.54 -17.56 -12.81
CA VAL A 545 -32.97 -17.90 -13.08
C VAL A 545 -33.48 -16.97 -14.17
N GLY A 546 -33.43 -17.44 -15.40
CA GLY A 546 -33.70 -16.58 -16.55
C GLY A 546 -32.72 -15.39 -16.63
N ARG A 547 -33.22 -14.16 -16.46
CA ARG A 547 -32.39 -12.95 -16.42
C ARG A 547 -31.96 -12.51 -15.02
N LEU A 548 -32.48 -13.19 -13.98
CA LEU A 548 -32.12 -12.87 -12.60
C LEU A 548 -30.84 -13.65 -12.21
N GLY A 549 -29.84 -12.95 -11.75
CA GLY A 549 -28.63 -13.47 -11.12
C GLY A 549 -28.68 -13.30 -9.61
N ILE A 550 -28.34 -14.32 -8.86
CA ILE A 550 -28.22 -14.32 -7.41
C ILE A 550 -26.85 -14.90 -7.07
N LEU A 551 -25.97 -14.10 -6.49
CA LEU A 551 -24.69 -14.57 -6.00
C LEU A 551 -24.71 -14.50 -4.48
N ALA A 552 -24.49 -15.64 -3.83
CA ALA A 552 -24.47 -15.74 -2.37
C ALA A 552 -23.25 -16.52 -1.90
N GLY A 553 -22.54 -15.97 -0.93
CA GLY A 553 -21.39 -16.59 -0.31
C GLY A 553 -21.46 -16.51 1.21
N VAL A 554 -21.01 -17.55 1.87
CA VAL A 554 -20.92 -17.64 3.33
C VAL A 554 -19.59 -18.24 3.72
N ARG A 555 -19.08 -17.82 4.85
CA ARG A 555 -17.83 -18.32 5.42
C ARG A 555 -17.89 -18.33 6.94
N LEU A 556 -17.32 -19.36 7.54
CA LEU A 556 -17.11 -19.49 8.97
C LEU A 556 -15.62 -19.65 9.20
N ASP A 557 -15.06 -18.74 9.97
CA ASP A 557 -13.65 -18.73 10.37
C ASP A 557 -13.50 -19.02 11.86
N SER A 558 -12.50 -19.83 12.19
CA SER A 558 -12.00 -19.99 13.54
C SER A 558 -10.61 -19.39 13.59
N PHE A 559 -10.44 -18.36 14.41
CA PHE A 559 -9.16 -17.69 14.66
C PHE A 559 -8.60 -18.14 16.00
N ASP A 560 -7.34 -18.55 16.01
CA ASP A 560 -6.55 -18.75 17.21
C ASP A 560 -5.34 -17.82 17.09
N VAL A 561 -5.20 -16.89 18.04
CA VAL A 561 -4.12 -15.88 18.03
C VAL A 561 -3.34 -15.97 19.33
N GLU A 562 -2.03 -15.86 19.22
CA GLU A 562 -1.13 -15.70 20.33
C GLU A 562 -0.22 -14.50 20.05
N SER A 563 -0.14 -13.57 20.99
CA SER A 563 0.72 -12.41 20.83
C SER A 563 1.42 -12.08 22.15
N GLU A 564 2.66 -11.63 22.05
CA GLU A 564 3.51 -11.24 23.15
C GLU A 564 4.09 -9.85 22.92
N ASP A 565 3.93 -8.97 23.93
CA ASP A 565 4.71 -7.75 24.00
C ASP A 565 6.09 -8.07 24.54
N GLY A 566 7.08 -8.09 23.66
CA GLY A 566 8.48 -8.18 24.03
C GLY A 566 9.06 -6.88 24.57
N TRP A 567 8.25 -6.05 25.20
CA TRP A 567 8.56 -4.67 25.52
C TRP A 567 9.76 -4.52 26.46
N ILE A 568 10.79 -3.95 25.90
CA ILE A 568 11.84 -3.30 26.68
C ILE A 568 11.66 -1.82 26.43
N THR A 569 11.00 -1.12 27.38
CA THR A 569 10.86 0.31 27.20
C THR A 569 12.21 0.98 27.33
N TYR A 570 12.41 1.92 26.48
CA TYR A 570 13.46 2.91 26.44
C TYR A 570 13.68 3.64 27.80
N LEU A 571 12.69 3.74 28.67
CA LEU A 571 12.76 4.34 30.00
C LEU A 571 12.59 3.34 31.14
N GLY A 572 12.79 2.07 30.91
CA GLY A 572 12.90 1.10 32.00
C GLY A 572 11.63 0.73 32.74
N GLN A 573 10.53 0.80 32.03
CA GLN A 573 9.34 0.13 32.49
C GLN A 573 9.05 -1.02 31.55
N ALA A 574 9.37 -2.24 31.97
CA ALA A 574 8.86 -3.43 31.34
C ALA A 574 7.33 -3.36 31.42
N GLN A 575 6.69 -3.04 30.32
CA GLN A 575 5.25 -3.15 30.16
C GLN A 575 4.96 -4.29 29.20
N GLY A 576 5.48 -5.45 29.47
CA GLY A 576 5.08 -6.64 28.76
C GLY A 576 3.79 -7.16 29.39
N ASN A 577 2.73 -7.27 28.62
CA ASN A 577 1.54 -8.02 29.05
C ASN A 577 1.80 -9.53 29.08
N GLY A 578 3.04 -9.97 28.75
CA GLY A 578 3.38 -11.37 28.52
C GLY A 578 2.63 -11.93 27.31
N VAL A 579 2.59 -13.24 27.23
CA VAL A 579 1.85 -13.95 26.15
C VAL A 579 0.36 -13.88 26.42
N ILE A 580 -0.39 -13.35 25.46
CA ILE A 580 -1.85 -13.30 25.50
C ILE A 580 -2.39 -14.13 24.33
N GLN A 581 -3.42 -14.93 24.60
CA GLN A 581 -4.08 -15.78 23.63
C GLN A 581 -5.53 -15.37 23.47
N GLY A 582 -6.02 -15.41 22.23
CA GLY A 582 -7.42 -15.22 21.88
C GLY A 582 -7.88 -16.31 20.93
N SER A 583 -9.13 -16.71 21.05
CA SER A 583 -9.78 -17.64 20.11
C SER A 583 -11.20 -17.16 19.87
N ASP A 584 -11.57 -17.00 18.59
CA ASP A 584 -12.89 -16.53 18.22
C ASP A 584 -13.40 -17.24 16.96
N THR A 585 -14.71 -17.23 16.75
CA THR A 585 -15.36 -17.85 15.60
C THR A 585 -16.29 -16.84 14.95
N GLU A 586 -15.99 -16.46 13.70
CA GLU A 586 -16.65 -15.39 13.00
C GLU A 586 -17.38 -15.86 11.74
N PHE A 587 -18.46 -15.17 11.41
CA PHE A 587 -19.28 -15.47 10.25
C PHE A 587 -19.29 -14.30 9.27
N SER A 588 -18.72 -14.53 8.09
CA SER A 588 -18.71 -13.56 6.98
C SER A 588 -19.66 -14.02 5.87
N TYR A 589 -20.29 -13.05 5.18
CA TYR A 589 -21.20 -13.37 4.09
C TYR A 589 -21.26 -12.27 3.04
N ASN A 590 -21.65 -12.68 1.84
CA ASN A 590 -21.93 -11.79 0.72
C ASN A 590 -23.23 -12.22 0.06
N MET A 591 -24.07 -11.26 -0.32
CA MET A 591 -25.27 -11.49 -1.10
C MET A 591 -25.42 -10.42 -2.18
N SER A 592 -25.55 -10.85 -3.43
CA SER A 592 -25.73 -9.96 -4.56
C SER A 592 -26.91 -10.40 -5.42
N LEU A 593 -27.62 -9.40 -5.93
CA LEU A 593 -28.69 -9.58 -6.91
C LEU A 593 -28.34 -8.80 -8.17
N SER A 594 -28.55 -9.38 -9.33
CA SER A 594 -28.36 -8.72 -10.61
C SER A 594 -29.47 -9.09 -11.59
N TYR A 595 -29.70 -8.21 -12.56
CA TYR A 595 -30.64 -8.48 -13.64
C TYR A 595 -29.93 -8.30 -14.99
N LYS A 596 -29.83 -9.39 -15.75
CA LYS A 596 -29.15 -9.44 -17.05
C LYS A 596 -30.08 -8.89 -18.15
N GLY A 597 -29.98 -7.57 -18.39
CA GLY A 597 -30.63 -6.92 -19.50
C GLY A 597 -29.81 -7.07 -20.81
N ASP A 598 -30.32 -6.54 -21.90
CA ASP A 598 -29.60 -6.53 -23.18
C ASP A 598 -28.55 -5.40 -23.14
N GLY A 599 -27.32 -5.76 -22.73
CA GLY A 599 -26.20 -4.80 -22.55
C GLY A 599 -26.31 -3.90 -21.32
N VAL A 600 -27.24 -4.15 -20.39
CA VAL A 600 -27.42 -3.36 -19.15
C VAL A 600 -27.65 -4.29 -17.97
N VAL A 601 -26.82 -4.23 -16.96
CA VAL A 601 -26.86 -5.12 -15.79
C VAL A 601 -26.90 -4.29 -14.49
N PRO A 602 -28.09 -3.90 -14.01
CA PRO A 602 -28.22 -3.37 -12.66
C PRO A 602 -27.99 -4.45 -11.61
N TYR A 603 -27.39 -4.05 -10.48
CA TYR A 603 -27.10 -4.96 -9.37
C TYR A 603 -27.19 -4.25 -8.02
N GLY A 604 -27.25 -5.05 -6.99
CA GLY A 604 -27.10 -4.64 -5.60
C GLY A 604 -26.40 -5.72 -4.81
N THR A 605 -25.50 -5.32 -3.92
CA THR A 605 -24.68 -6.21 -3.10
C THR A 605 -24.68 -5.73 -1.65
N TYR A 606 -24.71 -6.67 -0.74
CA TYR A 606 -24.45 -6.47 0.68
C TYR A 606 -23.43 -7.49 1.16
N SER A 607 -22.38 -7.03 1.85
CA SER A 607 -21.27 -7.87 2.29
C SER A 607 -20.88 -7.54 3.72
N VAL A 608 -20.56 -8.59 4.49
CA VAL A 608 -19.97 -8.49 5.84
C VAL A 608 -18.75 -9.39 5.88
N SER A 609 -17.63 -8.84 6.35
CA SER A 609 -16.37 -9.55 6.52
C SER A 609 -15.79 -9.28 7.89
N ASN A 610 -15.26 -10.31 8.54
CA ASN A 610 -14.60 -10.21 9.84
C ASN A 610 -13.15 -10.64 9.70
N SER A 611 -12.23 -9.92 10.36
CA SER A 611 -10.80 -10.23 10.36
C SER A 611 -10.15 -9.77 11.65
N PRO A 612 -9.02 -10.36 12.07
CA PRO A 612 -8.25 -9.79 13.15
C PRO A 612 -7.79 -8.35 12.85
N SER A 613 -7.84 -7.49 13.85
CA SER A 613 -7.24 -6.15 13.80
C SER A 613 -5.73 -6.30 13.98
N THR A 614 -4.96 -5.84 13.01
CA THR A 614 -3.52 -6.07 12.95
C THR A 614 -2.74 -4.75 12.93
N ASN A 615 -1.49 -4.81 13.33
CA ASN A 615 -0.52 -3.73 13.15
C ASN A 615 -0.07 -3.62 11.67
N GLN A 616 0.91 -2.76 11.43
CA GLN A 616 1.39 -2.44 10.07
C GLN A 616 1.88 -3.64 9.26
N VAL A 617 2.36 -4.71 9.89
CA VAL A 617 2.89 -5.90 9.19
C VAL A 617 2.02 -7.14 9.32
N GLY A 618 0.86 -7.03 9.95
CA GLY A 618 -0.11 -8.11 10.05
C GLY A 618 -0.25 -8.75 11.43
N GLY A 619 0.56 -8.38 12.43
CA GLY A 619 0.50 -8.95 13.78
C GLY A 619 -0.69 -8.44 14.60
N VAL A 620 -1.31 -9.32 15.37
CA VAL A 620 -2.38 -8.97 16.28
C VAL A 620 -1.77 -8.38 17.56
N VAL A 621 -2.23 -7.20 17.96
CA VAL A 621 -1.67 -6.48 19.10
C VAL A 621 -2.16 -7.08 20.43
N PRO A 622 -1.27 -7.38 21.40
CA PRO A 622 -1.66 -8.00 22.67
C PRO A 622 -2.76 -7.27 23.44
N ALA A 623 -2.75 -5.94 23.42
CA ALA A 623 -3.76 -5.15 24.12
C ALA A 623 -5.18 -5.39 23.60
N THR A 624 -5.34 -5.53 22.27
CA THR A 624 -6.64 -5.78 21.66
C THR A 624 -7.17 -7.18 21.99
N ILE A 625 -6.27 -8.17 22.12
CA ILE A 625 -6.64 -9.52 22.55
C ILE A 625 -7.10 -9.51 24.01
N ALA A 626 -6.38 -8.77 24.88
CA ALA A 626 -6.71 -8.69 26.31
C ALA A 626 -8.11 -8.12 26.54
N ASP A 627 -8.56 -7.20 25.71
CA ASP A 627 -9.89 -6.60 25.80
C ASP A 627 -10.98 -7.44 25.11
N GLY A 628 -10.61 -8.50 24.39
CA GLY A 628 -11.53 -9.37 23.66
C GLY A 628 -12.16 -8.71 22.42
N GLU A 629 -11.53 -7.66 21.89
CA GLU A 629 -12.03 -6.87 20.76
C GLU A 629 -11.00 -6.78 19.62
N TYR A 630 -10.25 -7.87 19.41
CA TYR A 630 -9.24 -7.94 18.36
C TYR A 630 -9.81 -8.32 16.98
N ILE A 631 -11.10 -8.61 16.88
CA ILE A 631 -11.77 -8.83 15.59
C ILE A 631 -12.41 -7.52 15.13
N GLN A 632 -12.11 -7.13 13.92
CA GLN A 632 -12.74 -6.01 13.24
C GLN A 632 -13.83 -6.50 12.30
N GLU A 633 -14.93 -5.75 12.20
CA GLU A 633 -16.01 -5.98 11.26
C GLU A 633 -15.97 -4.94 10.14
N SER A 634 -16.18 -5.40 8.93
CA SER A 634 -16.29 -4.57 7.73
C SER A 634 -17.59 -4.84 7.02
N THR A 635 -18.37 -3.81 6.71
CA THR A 635 -19.63 -3.91 5.99
C THR A 635 -19.62 -3.10 4.70
N LEU A 636 -20.38 -3.54 3.70
CA LEU A 636 -20.59 -2.82 2.44
C LEU A 636 -22.02 -3.01 1.94
N GLY A 637 -22.69 -1.90 1.67
CA GLY A 637 -23.86 -1.82 0.80
C GLY A 637 -23.47 -1.17 -0.52
N GLU A 638 -23.71 -1.81 -1.66
CA GLU A 638 -23.39 -1.27 -2.98
C GLU A 638 -24.56 -1.51 -3.94
N ILE A 639 -24.97 -0.47 -4.67
CA ILE A 639 -25.89 -0.57 -5.78
C ILE A 639 -25.24 0.01 -7.03
N GLY A 640 -25.44 -0.65 -8.16
CA GLY A 640 -24.80 -0.18 -9.38
C GLY A 640 -25.48 -0.64 -10.65
N VAL A 641 -24.98 -0.16 -11.75
CA VAL A 641 -25.38 -0.56 -13.09
C VAL A 641 -24.14 -0.62 -13.99
N LYS A 642 -24.04 -1.70 -14.74
CA LYS A 642 -22.98 -1.89 -15.74
C LYS A 642 -23.58 -1.94 -17.12
N PHE A 643 -22.81 -1.45 -18.06
CA PHE A 643 -23.19 -1.35 -19.46
C PHE A 643 -22.13 -2.04 -20.33
N ASP A 644 -22.60 -2.82 -21.28
CA ASP A 644 -21.84 -3.36 -22.40
C ASP A 644 -22.68 -3.12 -23.66
N LEU A 645 -22.34 -2.11 -24.41
CA LEU A 645 -23.14 -1.60 -25.50
C LEU A 645 -22.32 -1.53 -26.79
N PHE A 646 -23.05 -1.45 -27.93
CA PHE A 646 -22.47 -1.30 -29.28
C PHE A 646 -21.51 -2.47 -29.63
N ASP A 647 -21.95 -3.69 -29.36
CA ASP A 647 -21.20 -4.93 -29.64
C ASP A 647 -19.80 -4.92 -28.99
N GLY A 648 -19.72 -4.59 -27.68
CA GLY A 648 -18.48 -4.56 -26.90
C GLY A 648 -17.62 -3.30 -27.11
N GLN A 649 -18.07 -2.31 -27.87
CA GLN A 649 -17.31 -1.08 -28.09
C GLN A 649 -17.44 -0.05 -26.97
N PHE A 650 -18.36 -0.25 -26.04
CA PHE A 650 -18.58 0.64 -24.90
C PHE A 650 -18.86 -0.17 -23.63
N TYR A 651 -17.95 -0.07 -22.67
CA TYR A 651 -18.13 -0.56 -21.31
C TYR A 651 -18.27 0.62 -20.36
N SER A 652 -19.17 0.53 -19.38
CA SER A 652 -19.26 1.49 -18.30
C SER A 652 -19.79 0.83 -17.04
N ALA A 653 -19.33 1.29 -15.90
CA ALA A 653 -19.82 0.93 -14.58
C ALA A 653 -20.10 2.20 -13.77
N LEU A 654 -21.26 2.25 -13.12
CA LEU A 654 -21.66 3.29 -12.17
C LEU A 654 -22.11 2.60 -10.90
N ALA A 655 -21.54 2.95 -9.77
CA ALA A 655 -21.88 2.38 -8.46
C ALA A 655 -22.03 3.47 -7.41
N ALA A 656 -22.96 3.28 -6.49
CA ALA A 656 -23.03 4.01 -5.24
C ALA A 656 -22.78 3.03 -4.09
N PHE A 657 -21.98 3.43 -3.12
CA PHE A 657 -21.56 2.58 -2.02
C PHE A 657 -21.73 3.28 -0.67
N ASP A 658 -21.86 2.47 0.35
CA ASP A 658 -21.86 2.83 1.77
C ASP A 658 -21.11 1.69 2.48
N GLN A 659 -19.99 2.02 3.12
CA GLN A 659 -19.15 1.04 3.82
C GLN A 659 -18.79 1.53 5.22
N GLU A 660 -18.63 0.57 6.12
CA GLU A 660 -18.25 0.82 7.51
C GLU A 660 -17.19 -0.20 7.93
N LYS A 661 -16.22 0.26 8.72
CA LYS A 661 -15.25 -0.58 9.40
C LYS A 661 -15.18 -0.18 10.86
N THR A 662 -15.32 -1.17 11.74
CA THR A 662 -15.13 -0.96 13.18
C THR A 662 -13.93 -1.78 13.62
N TYR A 663 -12.97 -1.14 14.27
CA TYR A 663 -11.75 -1.77 14.73
C TYR A 663 -11.24 -1.15 16.02
N ARG A 664 -10.31 -1.84 16.68
CA ARG A 664 -9.57 -1.29 17.80
C ARG A 664 -8.23 -0.77 17.31
N ASP A 665 -7.97 0.50 17.57
CA ASP A 665 -6.71 1.14 17.20
C ASP A 665 -5.55 0.51 17.98
N SER A 666 -4.50 0.10 17.28
CA SER A 666 -3.39 -0.65 17.84
C SER A 666 -2.45 0.18 18.73
N GLN A 667 -2.45 1.48 18.58
CA GLN A 667 -1.56 2.37 19.36
C GLN A 667 -2.24 2.86 20.64
N THR A 668 -3.52 3.19 20.56
CA THR A 668 -4.26 3.81 21.64
C THR A 668 -5.23 2.86 22.32
N ASN A 669 -5.48 1.70 21.72
CA ASN A 669 -6.52 0.76 22.14
C ASN A 669 -7.93 1.37 22.14
N ALA A 670 -8.15 2.43 21.36
CA ALA A 670 -9.44 3.07 21.22
C ALA A 670 -10.33 2.30 20.21
N LEU A 671 -11.64 2.30 20.45
CA LEU A 671 -12.59 1.81 19.45
C LEU A 671 -12.82 2.90 18.39
N VAL A 672 -12.59 2.56 17.14
CA VAL A 672 -12.73 3.44 15.99
C VAL A 672 -13.74 2.85 15.00
N ALA A 673 -14.67 3.67 14.54
CA ALA A 673 -15.55 3.36 13.42
C ALA A 673 -15.26 4.33 12.27
N VAL A 674 -14.97 3.78 11.09
CA VAL A 674 -14.71 4.53 9.86
C VAL A 674 -15.86 4.32 8.91
N PHE A 675 -16.37 5.40 8.36
CA PHE A 675 -17.46 5.41 7.40
C PHE A 675 -16.95 5.94 6.06
N GLY A 676 -17.35 5.27 4.98
CA GLY A 676 -17.07 5.74 3.62
C GLY A 676 -18.31 5.61 2.75
N GLN A 677 -18.75 6.70 2.13
CA GLN A 677 -19.89 6.70 1.21
C GLN A 677 -19.53 7.44 -0.07
N GLY A 678 -20.13 7.03 -1.19
CA GLY A 678 -19.77 7.73 -2.43
C GLY A 678 -20.39 7.15 -3.69
N ILE A 679 -19.93 7.72 -4.81
CA ILE A 679 -20.33 7.33 -6.16
C ILE A 679 -19.06 7.18 -7.00
N GLU A 680 -18.98 6.08 -7.74
CA GLU A 680 -17.88 5.74 -8.63
C GLU A 680 -18.38 5.52 -10.05
N PHE A 681 -17.61 6.01 -11.01
CA PHE A 681 -17.88 5.85 -12.44
C PHE A 681 -16.61 5.43 -13.18
N GLU A 682 -16.75 4.45 -14.06
CA GLU A 682 -15.74 4.02 -15.01
C GLU A 682 -16.38 3.89 -16.38
N ALA A 683 -15.70 4.35 -17.42
CA ALA A 683 -16.11 4.15 -18.81
C ALA A 683 -14.90 3.91 -19.70
N ARG A 684 -15.04 2.95 -20.61
CA ARG A 684 -14.10 2.64 -21.68
C ARG A 684 -14.86 2.59 -22.99
N ALA A 685 -14.35 3.25 -24.02
CA ALA A 685 -15.03 3.36 -25.31
C ALA A 685 -14.06 3.26 -26.47
N LEU A 686 -14.40 2.44 -27.45
CA LEU A 686 -13.78 2.41 -28.76
C LEU A 686 -14.58 3.32 -29.69
N ILE A 687 -14.10 4.55 -29.91
CA ILE A 687 -14.82 5.55 -30.71
C ILE A 687 -14.76 5.21 -32.20
N ASN A 688 -13.65 4.68 -32.63
CA ASN A 688 -13.40 4.15 -33.98
C ASN A 688 -12.10 3.33 -33.97
N ASP A 689 -11.72 2.81 -35.12
CA ASP A 689 -10.51 1.96 -35.29
C ASP A 689 -9.20 2.65 -34.88
N ASN A 690 -9.18 3.92 -34.61
CA ASN A 690 -7.99 4.68 -34.25
C ASN A 690 -8.04 5.37 -32.90
N LEU A 691 -9.20 5.47 -32.27
CA LEU A 691 -9.38 6.26 -31.04
C LEU A 691 -10.16 5.49 -29.99
N SER A 692 -9.55 5.31 -28.84
CA SER A 692 -10.22 4.85 -27.63
C SER A 692 -10.16 5.90 -26.51
N LEU A 693 -11.16 5.86 -25.65
CA LEU A 693 -11.29 6.76 -24.49
C LEU A 693 -11.48 5.94 -23.22
N LEU A 694 -10.83 6.38 -22.16
CA LEU A 694 -11.02 5.90 -20.81
C LEU A 694 -11.33 7.09 -19.90
N ALA A 695 -12.33 6.95 -19.03
CA ALA A 695 -12.65 7.97 -18.04
C ALA A 695 -13.04 7.31 -16.71
N THR A 696 -12.61 7.91 -15.59
CA THR A 696 -13.00 7.53 -14.24
C THR A 696 -13.42 8.78 -13.47
N ALA A 697 -14.36 8.61 -12.57
CA ALA A 697 -14.76 9.66 -11.64
C ALA A 697 -15.13 9.04 -10.30
N THR A 698 -14.75 9.70 -9.23
CA THR A 698 -15.08 9.34 -7.86
C THR A 698 -15.57 10.57 -7.12
N HIS A 699 -16.65 10.38 -6.37
CA HIS A 699 -17.02 11.25 -5.26
C HIS A 699 -17.11 10.37 -4.02
N SER A 700 -16.30 10.65 -3.00
CA SER A 700 -16.22 9.85 -1.78
C SER A 700 -16.11 10.76 -0.58
N ASP A 701 -16.92 10.52 0.41
CA ASP A 701 -16.90 11.19 1.71
C ASP A 701 -16.47 10.15 2.75
N THR A 702 -15.42 10.44 3.49
CA THR A 702 -14.84 9.51 4.47
C THR A 702 -14.69 10.19 5.81
N SER A 703 -15.37 9.66 6.81
CA SER A 703 -15.37 10.17 8.18
C SER A 703 -15.00 9.08 9.19
N GLU A 704 -14.67 9.49 10.40
CA GLU A 704 -14.44 8.55 11.49
C GLU A 704 -15.02 9.08 12.82
N VAL A 705 -15.39 8.11 13.67
CA VAL A 705 -15.79 8.31 15.06
C VAL A 705 -14.87 7.53 15.95
N SER A 706 -14.30 8.16 16.96
CA SER A 706 -13.41 7.51 17.91
C SER A 706 -13.69 7.94 19.33
N ASN A 707 -13.46 7.04 20.28
CA ASN A 707 -13.53 7.32 21.72
C ASN A 707 -12.16 7.60 22.36
N GLY A 708 -11.11 7.80 21.55
CA GLY A 708 -9.80 8.09 22.10
C GLY A 708 -8.61 7.79 21.21
N ALA A 709 -8.77 7.74 19.88
CA ALA A 709 -7.64 7.56 18.96
C ALA A 709 -6.62 8.70 19.10
N LEU A 710 -5.38 8.43 18.71
CA LEU A 710 -4.34 9.45 18.64
C LEU A 710 -4.66 10.42 17.50
N ALA A 711 -4.60 11.72 17.79
CA ALA A 711 -4.58 12.77 16.80
C ALA A 711 -3.28 13.55 16.89
N VAL A 712 -2.74 13.90 15.73
CA VAL A 712 -1.57 14.76 15.62
C VAL A 712 -2.03 16.06 14.97
N ILE A 713 -1.88 17.18 15.71
CA ILE A 713 -2.38 18.47 15.28
C ILE A 713 -1.26 19.27 14.62
N ASN A 714 -1.63 20.01 13.59
CA ASN A 714 -0.73 21.00 13.02
C ASN A 714 -0.41 22.11 14.04
N GLY A 715 0.89 22.41 14.22
CA GLY A 715 1.32 23.44 15.14
C GLY A 715 0.81 24.85 14.80
N ALA A 716 0.59 25.15 13.51
CA ALA A 716 0.03 26.44 13.10
C ALA A 716 -1.41 26.63 13.57
N ASP A 717 -2.22 25.58 13.52
CA ASP A 717 -3.60 25.61 14.01
C ASP A 717 -3.65 25.81 15.51
N PHE A 718 -2.90 24.99 16.22
CA PHE A 718 -2.81 25.14 17.67
C PHE A 718 -2.38 26.56 18.08
N ALA A 719 -1.37 27.11 17.41
CA ALA A 719 -0.92 28.48 17.64
C ALA A 719 -2.06 29.48 17.41
N ALA A 720 -2.76 29.38 16.30
CA ALA A 720 -3.85 30.28 15.96
C ALA A 720 -5.00 30.22 16.99
N GLN A 721 -5.42 29.03 17.40
CA GLN A 721 -6.48 28.82 18.39
C GLN A 721 -6.13 29.37 19.77
N ASN A 722 -4.85 29.38 20.13
CA ASN A 722 -4.36 29.84 21.43
C ASN A 722 -3.77 31.25 21.38
N GLY A 723 -3.87 31.95 20.26
CA GLY A 723 -3.35 33.30 20.08
C GLY A 723 -1.81 33.37 20.18
N LEU A 724 -1.16 32.28 19.74
CA LEU A 724 0.29 32.17 19.61
C LEU A 724 0.70 32.40 18.17
N GLU A 725 1.97 32.66 17.96
CA GLU A 725 2.57 32.63 16.63
C GLU A 725 3.05 31.20 16.32
N PRO A 726 3.09 30.77 15.06
CA PRO A 726 3.50 29.39 14.72
C PRO A 726 4.85 28.98 15.32
N TRP A 727 5.84 29.86 15.33
CA TRP A 727 7.17 29.55 15.87
C TRP A 727 7.20 29.36 17.40
N GLU A 728 6.12 29.71 18.12
CA GLU A 728 6.00 29.45 19.55
C GLU A 728 5.71 27.96 19.87
N VAL A 729 5.40 27.16 18.85
CA VAL A 729 5.04 25.74 19.01
C VAL A 729 5.85 24.79 18.15
N TYR A 730 6.55 25.26 17.14
CA TYR A 730 7.27 24.38 16.21
C TYR A 730 8.57 23.75 16.70
N GLY A 731 9.00 24.03 17.92
CA GLY A 731 10.08 23.30 18.56
C GLY A 731 9.69 21.92 19.11
N GLY A 732 8.43 21.51 18.94
CA GLY A 732 7.90 20.23 19.39
C GLY A 732 6.65 19.83 18.66
N ARG A 733 6.36 18.54 18.68
CA ARG A 733 5.18 17.93 18.05
C ARG A 733 3.97 18.05 18.96
N ILE A 734 2.82 18.38 18.38
CA ILE A 734 1.56 18.44 19.09
C ILE A 734 0.75 17.19 18.76
N ALA A 735 0.63 16.30 19.71
CA ALA A 735 -0.13 15.08 19.59
C ALA A 735 -0.93 14.78 20.85
N GLY A 736 -2.06 14.09 20.72
CA GLY A 736 -2.85 13.73 21.89
C GLY A 736 -4.06 12.87 21.57
N ASN A 737 -4.84 12.61 22.61
CA ASN A 737 -6.06 11.83 22.48
C ASN A 737 -7.13 12.65 21.77
N ARG A 738 -7.68 12.11 20.66
CA ARG A 738 -8.70 12.78 19.86
C ARG A 738 -9.94 13.17 20.67
N ALA A 739 -10.40 12.32 21.59
CA ALA A 739 -11.55 12.61 22.42
C ALA A 739 -11.33 13.85 23.31
N ASN A 740 -10.10 14.15 23.68
CA ASN A 740 -9.77 15.33 24.46
C ASN A 740 -9.77 16.62 23.61
N PHE A 741 -9.44 16.50 22.31
CA PHE A 741 -9.49 17.67 21.42
C PHE A 741 -10.92 18.03 21.00
N VAL A 742 -11.71 17.04 20.64
CA VAL A 742 -13.02 17.26 19.98
C VAL A 742 -14.22 16.72 20.75
N GLY A 743 -13.99 15.87 21.75
CA GLY A 743 -15.02 15.16 22.52
C GLY A 743 -15.19 13.72 22.05
N GLU A 744 -15.65 12.85 22.96
CA GLU A 744 -15.93 11.45 22.66
C GLU A 744 -17.05 11.31 21.63
N ASN A 745 -16.89 10.38 20.69
CA ASN A 745 -17.90 10.01 19.69
C ASN A 745 -18.32 11.19 18.78
N VAL A 746 -17.42 12.11 18.51
CA VAL A 746 -17.65 13.15 17.50
C VAL A 746 -17.19 12.60 16.15
N GLU A 747 -18.07 12.66 15.16
CA GLU A 747 -17.75 12.31 13.79
C GLU A 747 -16.99 13.46 13.13
N LEU A 748 -15.87 13.13 12.49
CA LEU A 748 -14.98 14.08 11.81
C LEU A 748 -14.54 13.52 10.47
N ASP A 749 -14.40 14.40 9.50
CA ASP A 749 -13.84 14.05 8.20
C ASP A 749 -12.36 13.71 8.34
N ARG A 750 -11.91 12.75 7.56
CA ARG A 750 -10.52 12.36 7.56
C ARG A 750 -9.67 13.30 6.71
N GLY A 751 -8.59 13.81 7.28
CA GLY A 751 -7.62 14.63 6.55
C GLY A 751 -6.88 13.84 5.47
N GLY A 752 -6.33 14.55 4.49
CA GLY A 752 -5.48 13.97 3.45
C GLY A 752 -6.21 13.22 2.33
N LEU A 753 -7.54 13.10 2.39
CA LEU A 753 -8.36 12.41 1.40
C LEU A 753 -9.18 13.41 0.56
N PRO A 754 -9.05 13.41 -0.78
CA PRO A 754 -9.88 14.27 -1.63
C PRO A 754 -11.27 13.69 -1.84
N ASP A 755 -12.30 14.53 -1.76
CA ASP A 755 -13.69 14.12 -2.01
C ASP A 755 -13.93 13.74 -3.47
N ASN A 756 -13.27 14.40 -4.39
CA ASN A 756 -13.49 14.22 -5.81
C ASN A 756 -12.20 13.94 -6.57
N ILE A 757 -12.24 12.91 -7.42
CA ILE A 757 -11.15 12.60 -8.36
C ILE A 757 -11.76 12.34 -9.73
N PHE A 758 -11.19 12.93 -10.76
CA PHE A 758 -11.60 12.71 -12.13
C PHE A 758 -10.39 12.46 -13.05
N SER A 759 -10.43 11.39 -13.84
CA SER A 759 -9.42 11.10 -14.85
C SER A 759 -10.05 10.91 -16.21
N ALA A 760 -9.38 11.39 -17.27
CA ALA A 760 -9.77 11.13 -18.65
C ALA A 760 -8.54 10.99 -19.55
N TYR A 761 -8.50 9.92 -20.32
CA TYR A 761 -7.40 9.56 -21.21
C TYR A 761 -7.92 9.19 -22.59
N ALA A 762 -7.22 9.64 -23.62
CA ALA A 762 -7.44 9.27 -25.01
C ALA A 762 -6.22 8.55 -25.55
N THR A 763 -6.42 7.41 -26.19
CA THR A 763 -5.39 6.68 -26.90
C THR A 763 -5.67 6.71 -28.39
N TRP A 764 -4.72 7.24 -29.16
CA TRP A 764 -4.76 7.27 -30.61
C TRP A 764 -3.79 6.23 -31.17
N PHE A 765 -4.31 5.34 -32.00
CA PHE A 765 -3.56 4.31 -32.70
C PHE A 765 -3.59 4.55 -34.21
N THR A 766 -2.48 4.37 -34.91
CA THR A 766 -2.42 4.49 -36.37
C THR A 766 -1.39 3.51 -36.93
N PRO A 767 -1.83 2.46 -37.65
CA PRO A 767 -0.92 1.62 -38.42
C PRO A 767 -0.29 2.41 -39.56
N THR A 768 0.99 2.23 -39.77
CA THR A 768 1.73 2.82 -40.90
C THR A 768 2.40 1.71 -41.72
N SER A 769 2.88 2.04 -42.92
CA SER A 769 3.54 1.06 -43.81
C SER A 769 4.84 0.47 -43.20
N ASN A 770 5.39 1.07 -42.19
CA ASN A 770 6.69 0.67 -41.60
C ASN A 770 6.62 0.36 -40.11
N GLY A 771 5.42 0.39 -39.53
CA GLY A 771 5.22 0.14 -38.09
C GLY A 771 3.98 0.85 -37.57
N ASP A 772 3.72 0.73 -36.30
CA ASP A 772 2.51 1.22 -35.64
C ASP A 772 2.84 2.38 -34.71
N PHE A 773 2.04 3.42 -34.79
CA PHE A 773 2.13 4.60 -33.96
C PHE A 773 1.00 4.60 -32.95
N THR A 774 1.34 4.78 -31.65
CA THR A 774 0.37 4.95 -30.59
C THR A 774 0.69 6.22 -29.80
N ALA A 775 -0.31 7.02 -29.48
CA ALA A 775 -0.19 8.18 -28.60
C ALA A 775 -1.28 8.11 -27.53
N ASN A 776 -0.88 8.30 -26.29
CA ASN A 776 -1.76 8.38 -25.14
C ASN A 776 -1.63 9.76 -24.51
N PHE A 777 -2.75 10.40 -24.19
CA PHE A 777 -2.77 11.71 -23.57
C PHE A 777 -4.00 11.86 -22.68
N GLY A 778 -3.82 12.40 -21.50
CA GLY A 778 -4.92 12.62 -20.59
C GLY A 778 -4.52 13.37 -19.34
N PHE A 779 -5.47 13.48 -18.44
CA PHE A 779 -5.26 14.16 -17.18
C PHE A 779 -5.98 13.45 -16.03
N THR A 780 -5.48 13.72 -14.82
CA THR A 780 -6.14 13.43 -13.55
C THR A 780 -6.28 14.73 -12.78
N TRP A 781 -7.50 15.08 -12.44
CA TRP A 781 -7.82 16.18 -11.52
C TRP A 781 -8.17 15.60 -10.16
N VAL A 782 -7.61 16.20 -9.11
CA VAL A 782 -7.82 15.85 -7.70
C VAL A 782 -8.30 17.09 -6.98
N ASP A 783 -9.34 16.95 -6.18
CA ASP A 783 -9.93 18.04 -5.42
C ASP A 783 -9.02 18.53 -4.29
N GLU A 784 -9.36 19.66 -3.70
CA GLU A 784 -8.71 20.17 -2.51
C GLU A 784 -8.96 19.22 -1.32
N THR A 785 -8.03 19.23 -0.36
CA THR A 785 -8.16 18.46 0.88
C THR A 785 -7.47 19.20 2.02
N TYR A 786 -7.75 18.82 3.26
CA TYR A 786 -7.09 19.39 4.43
C TYR A 786 -6.04 18.44 5.00
N THR A 787 -5.02 18.96 5.68
CA THR A 787 -3.96 18.16 6.26
C THR A 787 -4.38 17.38 7.51
N ASP A 788 -5.39 17.86 8.21
CA ASP A 788 -5.80 17.33 9.51
C ASP A 788 -7.32 17.42 9.73
N ILE A 789 -7.77 16.76 10.80
CA ILE A 789 -9.18 16.68 11.21
C ILE A 789 -9.81 18.03 11.62
N PHE A 790 -9.02 19.08 11.75
CA PHE A 790 -9.49 20.43 12.11
C PHE A 790 -9.62 21.35 10.89
N GLU A 791 -9.38 20.81 9.70
CA GLU A 791 -9.47 21.54 8.42
C GLU A 791 -8.61 22.81 8.39
N THR A 792 -7.39 22.75 8.92
CA THR A 792 -6.60 23.96 9.18
C THR A 792 -5.77 24.40 8.03
N ILE A 793 -5.08 23.48 7.37
CA ILE A 793 -4.23 23.77 6.22
C ILE A 793 -4.87 23.14 4.98
N LEU A 794 -5.31 24.01 4.08
CA LEU A 794 -5.89 23.60 2.81
C LEU A 794 -4.78 23.29 1.80
N LEU A 795 -4.77 22.05 1.32
CA LEU A 795 -4.00 21.63 0.16
C LEU A 795 -4.86 21.87 -1.10
N PRO A 796 -4.45 22.75 -2.01
CA PRO A 796 -5.28 23.14 -3.14
C PRO A 796 -5.46 21.99 -4.15
N SER A 797 -6.59 22.00 -4.85
CA SER A 797 -6.86 21.09 -5.97
C SER A 797 -5.80 21.22 -7.07
N TYR A 798 -5.53 20.13 -7.78
CA TYR A 798 -4.52 20.11 -8.82
C TYR A 798 -4.93 19.28 -10.04
N THR A 799 -4.27 19.52 -11.18
CA THR A 799 -4.49 18.75 -12.41
C THR A 799 -3.18 18.30 -13.03
N ILE A 800 -2.98 16.99 -13.08
CA ILE A 800 -1.78 16.40 -13.66
C ILE A 800 -2.07 15.95 -15.08
N TRP A 801 -1.36 16.51 -16.05
CA TRP A 801 -1.41 16.08 -17.45
C TRP A 801 -0.29 15.09 -17.73
N ASN A 802 -0.62 13.94 -18.30
CA ASN A 802 0.32 12.88 -18.66
C ASN A 802 0.17 12.54 -20.16
N GLY A 803 1.25 12.09 -20.75
CA GLY A 803 1.19 11.63 -22.13
C GLY A 803 2.36 10.71 -22.48
N SER A 804 2.12 9.86 -23.47
CA SER A 804 3.13 8.99 -24.05
C SER A 804 2.95 8.87 -25.56
N VAL A 805 4.05 8.57 -26.22
CA VAL A 805 4.07 8.28 -27.66
C VAL A 805 4.95 7.07 -27.87
N SER A 806 4.45 6.06 -28.57
CA SER A 806 5.22 4.90 -28.97
C SER A 806 5.19 4.69 -30.48
N TYR A 807 6.27 4.11 -30.98
CA TYR A 807 6.41 3.66 -32.35
C TYR A 807 7.02 2.27 -32.39
N SER A 808 6.23 1.31 -32.89
CA SER A 808 6.63 -0.08 -33.06
C SER A 808 7.05 -0.33 -34.50
N PHE A 809 8.23 -0.90 -34.70
CA PHE A 809 8.78 -1.21 -36.03
C PHE A 809 9.51 -2.55 -36.01
N GLY A 810 8.99 -3.55 -36.71
CA GLY A 810 9.46 -4.93 -36.56
C GLY A 810 9.36 -5.35 -35.10
N ASP A 811 10.40 -5.95 -34.57
CA ASP A 811 10.46 -6.45 -33.19
C ASP A 811 10.78 -5.35 -32.15
N PHE A 812 10.92 -4.11 -32.56
CA PHE A 812 11.30 -3.00 -31.68
C PHE A 812 10.16 -2.03 -31.43
N THR A 813 10.06 -1.54 -30.22
CA THR A 813 9.18 -0.43 -29.85
C THR A 813 9.97 0.63 -29.08
N ALA A 814 9.84 1.88 -29.50
CA ALA A 814 10.36 3.03 -28.76
C ALA A 814 9.18 3.78 -28.15
N LEU A 815 9.18 3.96 -26.82
CA LEU A 815 8.16 4.64 -26.04
C LEU A 815 8.78 5.83 -25.33
N ALA A 816 8.28 7.03 -25.60
CA ALA A 816 8.60 8.23 -24.83
C ALA A 816 7.39 8.60 -23.96
N GLN A 817 7.62 8.89 -22.69
CA GLN A 817 6.60 9.26 -21.73
C GLN A 817 6.97 10.57 -21.03
N VAL A 818 5.96 11.39 -20.77
CA VAL A 818 6.07 12.59 -19.96
C VAL A 818 4.96 12.55 -18.91
N ASN A 819 5.33 12.53 -17.65
CA ASN A 819 4.41 12.70 -16.53
C ASN A 819 4.47 14.15 -16.07
N ASN A 820 3.34 14.67 -15.60
CA ASN A 820 3.20 16.05 -15.16
C ASN A 820 3.70 17.04 -16.24
N ILE A 821 3.10 17.00 -17.43
CA ILE A 821 3.52 17.76 -18.63
C ILE A 821 3.64 19.27 -18.34
N LEU A 822 2.73 19.81 -17.54
CA LEU A 822 2.66 21.22 -17.21
C LEU A 822 3.59 21.64 -16.06
N ASP A 823 4.28 20.67 -15.45
CA ASP A 823 5.13 20.88 -14.27
C ASP A 823 4.37 21.48 -13.10
N GLU A 824 3.16 20.97 -12.87
CA GLU A 824 2.27 21.38 -11.79
C GLU A 824 2.90 21.07 -10.44
N GLU A 825 2.97 22.06 -9.58
CA GLU A 825 3.40 21.91 -8.19
C GLU A 825 2.19 21.74 -7.31
N TYR A 826 2.12 20.61 -6.60
CA TYR A 826 1.04 20.28 -5.69
C TYR A 826 1.58 19.56 -4.45
N TYR A 827 0.72 19.37 -3.48
CA TYR A 827 1.06 18.77 -2.20
C TYR A 827 0.10 17.64 -1.88
N THR A 828 0.61 16.62 -1.18
CA THR A 828 -0.21 15.54 -0.61
C THR A 828 0.16 15.39 0.87
N SER A 829 -0.75 14.88 1.67
CA SER A 829 -0.42 14.35 2.99
C SER A 829 0.65 13.27 2.85
N ALA A 830 1.56 13.18 3.78
CA ALA A 830 2.56 12.11 3.80
C ALA A 830 1.99 10.80 4.36
N ASP A 831 0.94 10.90 5.12
CA ASP A 831 0.15 9.80 5.67
C ASP A 831 -1.33 10.13 5.51
N LEU A 832 -2.19 9.10 5.55
CA LEU A 832 -3.62 9.31 5.64
C LEU A 832 -3.98 9.81 7.05
N PHE A 833 -5.03 10.60 7.11
CA PHE A 833 -5.76 11.02 8.30
C PHE A 833 -5.25 12.29 8.97
N ASP A 834 -4.11 12.28 9.66
CA ASP A 834 -3.63 13.46 10.41
C ASP A 834 -2.14 13.62 10.21
N SER A 835 -1.72 14.44 9.27
CA SER A 835 -0.31 14.61 8.97
C SER A 835 0.24 15.96 9.41
N VAL A 836 1.34 15.93 10.14
CA VAL A 836 2.15 17.11 10.47
C VAL A 836 3.17 17.46 9.38
N VAL A 837 3.18 16.69 8.32
CA VAL A 837 4.07 16.86 7.18
C VAL A 837 3.30 16.80 5.88
N VAL A 838 3.73 17.58 4.90
CA VAL A 838 3.21 17.54 3.53
C VAL A 838 4.31 17.14 2.58
N LYS A 839 3.99 16.25 1.66
CA LYS A 839 4.91 15.82 0.61
C LYS A 839 4.72 16.70 -0.61
N PRO A 840 5.73 17.48 -1.01
CA PRO A 840 5.70 18.19 -2.28
C PRO A 840 5.69 17.19 -3.44
N SER A 841 5.02 17.56 -4.53
CA SER A 841 4.95 16.72 -5.73
C SER A 841 6.31 16.54 -6.39
N GLU A 842 6.50 15.39 -7.03
CA GLU A 842 7.54 15.26 -8.04
C GLU A 842 7.18 16.15 -9.24
N GLY A 843 8.09 16.99 -9.69
CA GLY A 843 7.91 17.82 -10.87
C GLY A 843 7.78 16.98 -12.15
N ARG A 844 7.82 17.64 -13.32
CA ARG A 844 7.77 16.95 -14.59
C ARG A 844 8.88 15.92 -14.76
N THR A 845 8.51 14.69 -15.12
CA THR A 845 9.45 13.62 -15.44
C THR A 845 9.31 13.16 -16.89
N ILE A 846 10.44 12.82 -17.51
CA ILE A 846 10.51 12.31 -18.88
C ILE A 846 11.23 10.98 -18.84
N SER A 847 10.73 9.99 -19.56
CA SER A 847 11.41 8.72 -19.74
C SER A 847 11.33 8.22 -21.19
N LEU A 848 12.34 7.46 -21.58
CA LEU A 848 12.42 6.75 -22.85
C LEU A 848 12.63 5.27 -22.57
N THR A 849 11.76 4.44 -23.11
CA THR A 849 11.89 2.97 -23.08
C THR A 849 12.11 2.45 -24.49
N LEU A 850 13.12 1.62 -24.65
CA LEU A 850 13.32 0.83 -25.85
C LEU A 850 13.04 -0.63 -25.53
N SER A 851 12.10 -1.20 -26.24
CA SER A 851 11.64 -2.59 -26.12
C SER A 851 12.05 -3.41 -27.33
N TYR A 852 12.44 -4.64 -27.09
CA TYR A 852 12.57 -5.68 -28.10
C TYR A 852 11.64 -6.84 -27.72
N ARG A 853 10.87 -7.35 -28.68
CA ARG A 853 10.00 -8.51 -28.54
C ARG A 853 10.23 -9.46 -29.71
N ASN A 854 10.28 -10.76 -29.42
CA ASN A 854 10.44 -11.83 -30.42
C ASN A 854 9.37 -12.90 -30.21
#